data_f3fe8fb681543734ebe4d5e9448ac6d2
#
_entry.id   f3fe8fb681543734ebe4d5e9448ac6d2
#
_cell.length_a   1.000
_cell.length_b   1.000
_cell.length_c   1.000
_cell.angle_alpha   90.00
_cell.angle_beta   90.00
_cell.angle_gamma   90.00
#
_symmetry.space_group_name_H-M   'P 1'
#
loop_
_entity.id
_entity.type
_entity.pdbx_description
1 polymer ?
#
loop_
_entity_poly.entity_id
_entity_poly.type
_entity_poly.pdbx_seq_one_letter_code
_entity_poly.pdbx_strand_id
1 'polypeptide(L)'
;VLTVALCTLRTRWVTFTGSFVALALGVALLAVTGRALAASLDASERAPERFAAAPVVVRGQDTLRVPTPSGDRTAEQARVRPVPAPVVARLERLGTVVEDRSFPVRVRGGRGPGAPVGHPWSTAAFAPYRIDAGRAPRAADEVVVTGGWAAPGERVRTDRGTLRVVGTVPGLGFEDAVFFTDARAAELAPRSVQLAVDAEASAVREAVREAVRDGVPDGAGVRVLTGAERRYADADPHRDEEALTALNALFGTAGGVSAFVSVFVVSSTFAFAVAQRRREFGLLRTAGATPGQLRRTVLAEAAVVGVLASGTGCVLGAYGAPPLTHWVVGEGLAPAWFTLGDHTWPYHLAFWTGLLVALCGAAAASWRAGRTGPVEALREAAADAGATTRGRWLSGLALLLTALVTLVLALADDPGDLLHRKTYVTRPMLLITAAALLAPVVVRPLTRLLTRLPARLPGATGLLVRENAATGVRRTAALAAPVLVTVALTGSLLGAVATLDGAKAAETRARTTAAYVAAAPSDAGFGPATLDRLRAVPGARISPSAAGEVYVLEDGVALVRSQARAVADPGALAATARLPVAKGRVADLDDRSIIVNEEWREHTVGRSVRVWLGDGTERVLRIAAVLETGTGDNGVYVTAANAAGAPVDRVDVALADGADPDAVAAGLRAAVAPSGGRVSSGHAWADAASPGSEGATRAGLLLVLGIALLYTGISVVNTVLMAAPARIREQAVLRLAGATDGQVLRVVAAESLTVVAVGTLLGLAVAGLDLAGMWAALALLSVPAPPVLPWAAAGTVAGVCAVLAATASVVPAALALRRRGGRPGG
;
A
#
# COMPACT_ATOMS: atom_id res chain seq x y z
N VAL A 1 4.90 33.94 -34.54
CA VAL A 1 4.17 33.44 -33.36
C VAL A 1 5.11 33.24 -32.17
N LEU A 2 6.24 32.53 -32.34
CA LEU A 2 7.19 32.24 -31.24
C LEU A 2 7.82 33.55 -30.69
N THR A 3 8.21 34.48 -31.55
CA THR A 3 8.74 35.80 -31.15
C THR A 3 7.75 36.61 -30.30
N VAL A 4 6.47 36.61 -30.70
CA VAL A 4 5.40 37.24 -29.93
C VAL A 4 5.21 36.57 -28.59
N ALA A 5 5.20 35.21 -28.55
CA ALA A 5 5.09 34.44 -27.31
C ALA A 5 6.26 34.77 -26.34
N LEU A 6 7.51 34.81 -26.83
CA LEU A 6 8.68 35.15 -26.02
C LEU A 6 8.63 36.58 -25.48
N CYS A 7 8.23 37.55 -26.30
CA CYS A 7 8.04 38.94 -25.85
C CYS A 7 6.95 39.03 -24.75
N THR A 8 5.83 38.35 -24.94
CA THR A 8 4.75 38.28 -23.94
C THR A 8 5.22 37.67 -22.62
N LEU A 9 5.97 36.54 -22.68
CA LEU A 9 6.54 35.89 -21.52
C LEU A 9 7.52 36.81 -20.79
N ARG A 10 8.40 37.53 -21.52
CA ARG A 10 9.38 38.45 -20.91
C ARG A 10 8.71 39.64 -20.20
N THR A 11 7.64 40.19 -20.76
CA THR A 11 6.95 41.33 -20.19
C THR A 11 6.00 40.97 -19.05
N ARG A 12 5.56 39.68 -19.00
CA ARG A 12 4.57 39.17 -18.04
C ARG A 12 4.98 37.92 -17.27
N TRP A 13 6.27 37.80 -17.05
CA TRP A 13 6.84 36.61 -16.37
C TRP A 13 6.13 36.27 -15.06
N VAL A 14 5.72 37.28 -14.26
CA VAL A 14 5.02 37.09 -13.00
C VAL A 14 3.71 36.31 -13.13
N THR A 15 2.98 36.46 -14.24
CA THR A 15 1.71 35.71 -14.47
C THR A 15 1.94 34.27 -14.83
N PHE A 16 3.12 33.91 -15.38
CA PHE A 16 3.47 32.57 -15.78
C PHE A 16 4.27 31.81 -14.71
N THR A 17 4.85 32.53 -13.74
CA THR A 17 5.67 31.91 -12.66
C THR A 17 4.89 30.84 -11.93
N GLY A 18 3.63 31.07 -11.63
CA GLY A 18 2.82 30.10 -10.93
C GLY A 18 2.50 28.85 -11.73
N SER A 19 2.22 28.99 -13.04
CA SER A 19 2.02 27.83 -13.93
C SER A 19 3.33 27.07 -14.12
N PHE A 20 4.44 27.80 -14.20
CA PHE A 20 5.78 27.22 -14.29
C PHE A 20 6.12 26.41 -13.04
N VAL A 21 5.95 26.97 -11.84
CA VAL A 21 6.25 26.29 -10.57
C VAL A 21 5.36 25.07 -10.37
N ALA A 22 4.05 25.21 -10.63
CA ALA A 22 3.13 24.09 -10.50
C ALA A 22 3.47 22.93 -11.45
N LEU A 23 3.83 23.24 -12.69
CA LEU A 23 4.22 22.24 -13.68
C LEU A 23 5.58 21.64 -13.37
N ALA A 24 6.58 22.47 -13.02
CA ALA A 24 7.93 22.01 -12.67
C ALA A 24 7.89 21.04 -11.48
N LEU A 25 7.13 21.38 -10.43
CA LEU A 25 6.97 20.49 -9.30
C LEU A 25 6.25 19.18 -9.67
N GLY A 26 5.23 19.27 -10.54
CA GLY A 26 4.54 18.09 -11.03
C GLY A 26 5.43 17.12 -11.74
N VAL A 27 6.23 17.65 -12.63
CA VAL A 27 7.21 16.85 -13.34
C VAL A 27 8.29 16.34 -12.40
N ALA A 28 8.71 17.13 -11.40
CA ALA A 28 9.68 16.69 -10.40
C ALA A 28 9.15 15.49 -9.59
N LEU A 29 7.93 15.54 -9.10
CA LEU A 29 7.32 14.44 -8.36
C LEU A 29 7.11 13.20 -9.23
N LEU A 30 6.70 13.37 -10.49
CA LEU A 30 6.62 12.26 -11.45
C LEU A 30 7.99 11.65 -11.74
N ALA A 31 9.03 12.47 -11.85
CA ALA A 31 10.39 12.00 -12.07
C ALA A 31 10.94 11.27 -10.84
N VAL A 32 10.69 11.79 -9.62
CA VAL A 32 11.09 11.16 -8.35
C VAL A 32 10.44 9.79 -8.18
N THR A 33 9.10 9.75 -8.26
CA THR A 33 8.33 8.50 -8.08
C THR A 33 8.57 7.53 -9.23
N GLY A 34 8.75 8.03 -10.45
CA GLY A 34 9.08 7.22 -11.63
C GLY A 34 10.46 6.59 -11.54
N ARG A 35 11.49 7.32 -11.04
CA ARG A 35 12.82 6.75 -10.81
C ARG A 35 12.81 5.68 -9.73
N ALA A 36 12.11 5.92 -8.63
CA ALA A 36 11.98 4.95 -7.56
C ALA A 36 11.24 3.69 -8.04
N LEU A 37 10.18 3.86 -8.84
CA LEU A 37 9.46 2.75 -9.49
C LEU A 37 10.36 2.00 -10.48
N ALA A 38 11.12 2.69 -11.33
CA ALA A 38 12.05 2.05 -12.26
C ALA A 38 13.11 1.23 -11.53
N ALA A 39 13.66 1.79 -10.45
CA ALA A 39 14.63 1.08 -9.62
C ALA A 39 14.04 -0.17 -8.94
N SER A 40 12.76 -0.14 -8.54
CA SER A 40 12.12 -1.30 -7.93
C SER A 40 11.69 -2.37 -8.96
N LEU A 41 11.42 -1.98 -10.21
CA LEU A 41 11.11 -2.91 -11.30
C LEU A 41 12.37 -3.61 -11.86
N ASP A 42 13.50 -2.91 -11.86
CA ASP A 42 14.79 -3.37 -12.41
C ASP A 42 15.79 -3.69 -11.28
N ALA A 43 15.27 -3.87 -10.04
CA ALA A 43 16.12 -4.20 -8.91
C ALA A 43 16.91 -5.48 -9.21
N SER A 44 18.23 -5.38 -9.07
CA SER A 44 19.12 -6.50 -9.30
C SER A 44 18.77 -7.63 -8.35
N GLU A 45 18.67 -8.85 -8.87
CA GLU A 45 18.49 -10.04 -8.05
C GLU A 45 19.61 -10.12 -7.00
N ARG A 46 19.22 -10.38 -5.74
CA ARG A 46 20.19 -10.52 -4.65
C ARG A 46 21.20 -11.64 -4.94
N ALA A 47 22.45 -11.38 -4.64
CA ALA A 47 23.47 -12.43 -4.67
C ALA A 47 23.18 -13.47 -3.58
N PRO A 48 23.53 -14.77 -3.80
CA PRO A 48 23.42 -15.78 -2.76
C PRO A 48 24.20 -15.38 -1.51
N GLU A 49 23.58 -15.51 -0.33
CA GLU A 49 24.20 -15.14 0.94
C GLU A 49 24.68 -16.37 1.70
N ARG A 50 23.77 -17.27 2.04
CA ARG A 50 24.05 -18.46 2.86
C ARG A 50 24.95 -19.48 2.18
N PHE A 51 24.77 -19.65 0.87
CA PHE A 51 25.54 -20.58 0.05
C PHE A 51 26.41 -19.85 -0.99
N ALA A 52 26.90 -18.67 -0.64
CA ALA A 52 27.69 -17.84 -1.55
C ALA A 52 28.95 -18.57 -2.09
N ALA A 53 29.60 -19.38 -1.26
CA ALA A 53 30.79 -20.14 -1.61
C ALA A 53 30.52 -21.60 -2.03
N ALA A 54 29.27 -22.07 -1.98
CA ALA A 54 28.98 -23.45 -2.39
C ALA A 54 29.02 -23.60 -3.93
N PRO A 55 29.69 -24.61 -4.50
CA PRO A 55 29.72 -24.80 -5.95
C PRO A 55 28.34 -25.08 -6.53
N VAL A 56 27.62 -26.03 -5.94
CA VAL A 56 26.26 -26.42 -6.33
C VAL A 56 25.43 -26.66 -5.07
N VAL A 57 24.17 -26.23 -5.12
CA VAL A 57 23.19 -26.52 -4.07
C VAL A 57 22.07 -27.38 -4.66
N VAL A 58 21.78 -28.48 -4.00
CA VAL A 58 20.66 -29.35 -4.36
C VAL A 58 19.56 -29.15 -3.33
N ARG A 59 18.40 -28.66 -3.78
CA ARG A 59 17.24 -28.34 -2.95
C ARG A 59 16.09 -29.27 -3.28
N GLY A 60 15.37 -29.69 -2.26
CA GLY A 60 14.15 -30.45 -2.43
C GLY A 60 13.08 -29.64 -3.16
N GLN A 61 12.01 -30.28 -3.56
CA GLN A 61 10.96 -29.64 -4.33
C GLN A 61 10.32 -28.49 -3.52
N ASP A 62 10.38 -27.29 -4.08
CA ASP A 62 9.81 -26.07 -3.54
C ASP A 62 8.72 -25.48 -4.47
N THR A 63 8.53 -26.07 -5.64
CA THR A 63 7.61 -25.57 -6.67
C THR A 63 6.63 -26.65 -7.08
N LEU A 64 5.35 -26.38 -6.93
CA LEU A 64 4.28 -27.21 -7.47
C LEU A 64 4.18 -26.94 -8.98
N ARG A 65 4.22 -28.00 -9.78
CA ARG A 65 4.02 -27.91 -11.22
C ARG A 65 2.78 -28.73 -11.59
N VAL A 66 1.81 -28.08 -12.19
CA VAL A 66 0.56 -28.71 -12.61
C VAL A 66 0.44 -28.57 -14.13
N PRO A 67 0.44 -29.69 -14.88
CA PRO A 67 0.25 -29.63 -16.32
C PRO A 67 -1.18 -29.20 -16.66
N THR A 68 -1.31 -28.26 -17.60
CA THR A 68 -2.59 -27.83 -18.13
C THR A 68 -2.59 -27.82 -19.66
N PRO A 69 -3.75 -27.80 -20.32
CA PRO A 69 -3.82 -27.75 -21.79
C PRO A 69 -3.12 -26.52 -22.39
N SER A 70 -2.99 -25.44 -21.61
CA SER A 70 -2.32 -24.20 -22.03
C SER A 70 -0.84 -24.12 -21.60
N GLY A 71 -0.26 -25.21 -21.11
CA GLY A 71 1.11 -25.31 -20.58
C GLY A 71 1.15 -25.52 -19.06
N ASP A 72 2.32 -25.86 -18.55
CA ASP A 72 2.49 -26.09 -17.13
C ASP A 72 2.21 -24.82 -16.32
N ARG A 73 1.44 -24.95 -15.25
CA ARG A 73 1.27 -23.92 -14.22
C ARG A 73 2.17 -24.23 -13.04
N THR A 74 2.84 -23.21 -12.54
CA THR A 74 3.74 -23.33 -11.40
C THR A 74 3.27 -22.44 -10.26
N ALA A 75 3.33 -22.98 -9.04
CA ALA A 75 3.14 -22.23 -7.81
C ALA A 75 4.22 -22.64 -6.81
N GLU A 76 4.63 -21.72 -5.99
CA GLU A 76 5.53 -21.95 -4.90
C GLU A 76 4.85 -22.74 -3.80
N GLN A 77 5.54 -23.78 -3.26
CA GLN A 77 4.98 -24.58 -2.18
C GLN A 77 5.25 -23.91 -0.84
N ALA A 78 4.27 -23.91 0.04
CA ALA A 78 4.43 -23.42 1.41
C ALA A 78 5.54 -24.15 2.18
N ARG A 79 5.93 -25.34 1.70
CA ARG A 79 6.96 -26.17 2.33
C ARG A 79 7.81 -26.89 1.31
N VAL A 80 9.10 -26.73 1.48
CA VAL A 80 10.09 -27.48 0.71
C VAL A 80 10.06 -28.93 1.15
N ARG A 81 9.97 -29.85 0.20
CA ARG A 81 10.09 -31.28 0.48
C ARG A 81 11.54 -31.64 0.80
N PRO A 82 11.79 -32.59 1.73
CA PRO A 82 13.15 -33.09 1.95
C PRO A 82 13.74 -33.71 0.68
N VAL A 83 15.05 -33.56 0.50
CA VAL A 83 15.76 -34.28 -0.57
C VAL A 83 15.67 -35.78 -0.34
N PRO A 84 15.25 -36.61 -1.34
CA PRO A 84 15.11 -38.04 -1.17
C PRO A 84 16.44 -38.72 -0.86
N ALA A 85 16.44 -39.66 0.09
CA ALA A 85 17.65 -40.37 0.48
C ALA A 85 18.40 -41.08 -0.67
N PRO A 86 17.72 -41.64 -1.71
CA PRO A 86 18.43 -42.20 -2.87
C PRO A 86 19.21 -41.15 -3.66
N VAL A 87 18.71 -39.89 -3.70
CA VAL A 87 19.41 -38.76 -4.34
C VAL A 87 20.67 -38.43 -3.55
N VAL A 88 20.56 -38.33 -2.20
CA VAL A 88 21.67 -38.01 -1.32
C VAL A 88 22.79 -39.06 -1.49
N ALA A 89 22.46 -40.34 -1.39
CA ALA A 89 23.42 -41.46 -1.54
C ALA A 89 24.11 -41.50 -2.93
N ARG A 90 23.45 -40.96 -3.97
CA ARG A 90 24.06 -40.86 -5.31
C ARG A 90 25.01 -39.67 -5.40
N LEU A 91 24.65 -38.57 -4.80
CA LEU A 91 25.50 -37.36 -4.76
C LEU A 91 26.76 -37.57 -3.93
N GLU A 92 26.70 -38.32 -2.84
CA GLU A 92 27.88 -38.70 -2.02
C GLU A 92 28.95 -39.50 -2.81
N ARG A 93 28.57 -40.15 -3.90
CA ARG A 93 29.51 -40.82 -4.80
C ARG A 93 30.23 -39.91 -5.77
N LEU A 94 29.72 -38.69 -5.97
CA LEU A 94 30.30 -37.70 -6.88
C LEU A 94 31.31 -36.80 -6.19
N GLY A 95 31.11 -36.53 -4.89
CA GLY A 95 31.94 -35.60 -4.15
C GLY A 95 31.46 -35.40 -2.71
N THR A 96 32.06 -34.46 -2.02
CA THR A 96 31.64 -34.11 -0.66
C THR A 96 30.25 -33.49 -0.64
N VAL A 97 29.35 -34.09 0.13
CA VAL A 97 28.00 -33.60 0.37
C VAL A 97 27.89 -33.04 1.78
N VAL A 98 27.48 -31.80 1.91
CA VAL A 98 27.19 -31.20 3.21
C VAL A 98 25.67 -30.93 3.27
N GLU A 99 25.00 -31.66 4.16
CA GLU A 99 23.57 -31.50 4.36
C GLU A 99 23.27 -30.31 5.25
N ASP A 100 22.48 -29.37 4.76
CA ASP A 100 21.97 -28.26 5.56
C ASP A 100 20.71 -28.72 6.32
N ARG A 101 20.93 -29.08 7.56
CA ARG A 101 19.88 -29.51 8.49
C ARG A 101 19.44 -28.33 9.35
N SER A 102 18.68 -27.42 8.75
CA SER A 102 18.19 -26.23 9.45
C SER A 102 16.96 -26.53 10.31
N PHE A 103 16.93 -25.95 11.49
CA PHE A 103 15.83 -26.08 12.44
C PHE A 103 15.74 -24.84 13.35
N PRO A 104 14.55 -24.47 13.82
CA PRO A 104 14.40 -23.34 14.71
C PRO A 104 14.97 -23.65 16.10
N VAL A 105 15.62 -22.68 16.70
CA VAL A 105 16.14 -22.68 18.06
C VAL A 105 15.50 -21.55 18.84
N ARG A 106 15.06 -21.78 20.08
CA ARG A 106 14.47 -20.76 20.93
C ARG A 106 15.33 -20.51 22.14
N VAL A 107 15.81 -19.26 22.26
CA VAL A 107 16.57 -18.82 23.42
C VAL A 107 15.62 -18.37 24.53
N ARG A 108 15.78 -18.92 25.74
CA ARG A 108 14.98 -18.58 26.92
C ARG A 108 15.69 -17.48 27.71
N GLY A 109 14.95 -16.47 28.20
CA GLY A 109 15.49 -15.45 29.11
C GLY A 109 15.76 -14.10 28.47
N GLY A 110 15.29 -13.81 27.24
CA GLY A 110 15.18 -12.48 26.67
C GLY A 110 16.50 -11.79 26.25
N ARG A 111 17.62 -12.50 26.24
CA ARG A 111 18.96 -11.98 25.89
C ARG A 111 19.46 -12.40 24.51
N GLY A 112 18.63 -13.00 23.68
CA GLY A 112 19.04 -13.46 22.35
C GLY A 112 18.13 -12.96 21.25
N PRO A 113 18.47 -13.21 20.00
CA PRO A 113 17.59 -12.91 18.87
C PRO A 113 16.27 -13.68 18.99
N GLY A 114 15.19 -13.11 18.44
CA GLY A 114 13.83 -13.63 18.63
C GLY A 114 13.61 -15.04 18.09
N ALA A 115 14.26 -15.40 16.98
CA ALA A 115 14.08 -16.69 16.30
C ALA A 115 15.37 -17.14 15.58
N PRO A 116 16.45 -17.49 16.31
CA PRO A 116 17.67 -17.97 15.67
C PRO A 116 17.44 -19.36 15.04
N VAL A 117 18.15 -19.61 13.94
CA VAL A 117 18.11 -20.88 13.20
C VAL A 117 19.32 -21.72 13.56
N GLY A 118 19.08 -23.00 13.90
CA GLY A 118 20.13 -23.97 14.16
C GLY A 118 20.64 -24.60 12.86
N HIS A 119 21.95 -24.72 12.71
CA HIS A 119 22.64 -25.32 11.56
C HIS A 119 23.74 -26.27 11.98
N PRO A 120 24.12 -27.24 11.13
CA PRO A 120 25.37 -27.93 11.29
C PRO A 120 26.55 -26.99 11.07
N TRP A 121 27.63 -27.17 11.84
CA TRP A 121 28.82 -26.33 11.72
C TRP A 121 29.48 -26.38 10.32
N SER A 122 29.37 -27.51 9.66
CA SER A 122 29.91 -27.72 8.30
C SER A 122 29.35 -26.74 7.29
N THR A 123 28.12 -26.23 7.48
CA THR A 123 27.49 -25.23 6.59
C THR A 123 28.09 -23.85 6.73
N ALA A 124 28.76 -23.52 7.84
CA ALA A 124 29.41 -22.23 8.05
C ALA A 124 30.49 -21.90 7.01
N ALA A 125 31.04 -22.92 6.35
CA ALA A 125 32.05 -22.76 5.29
C ALA A 125 31.50 -22.14 4.00
N PHE A 126 30.18 -22.13 3.78
CA PHE A 126 29.57 -21.64 2.53
C PHE A 126 29.20 -20.15 2.57
N ALA A 127 29.18 -19.55 3.75
CA ALA A 127 29.10 -18.13 3.95
C ALA A 127 30.42 -17.60 4.54
N PRO A 128 30.70 -16.30 4.51
CA PRO A 128 31.98 -15.74 5.01
C PRO A 128 32.02 -15.71 6.56
N TYR A 129 31.56 -16.76 7.23
CA TYR A 129 31.67 -16.90 8.67
C TYR A 129 33.12 -17.22 9.08
N ARG A 130 33.69 -16.41 9.91
CA ARG A 130 35.00 -16.64 10.55
C ARG A 130 34.83 -16.55 12.04
N ILE A 131 35.49 -17.44 12.79
CA ILE A 131 35.43 -17.41 14.25
C ILE A 131 36.13 -16.14 14.72
N ASP A 132 35.37 -15.23 15.36
CA ASP A 132 35.88 -13.97 15.95
C ASP A 132 36.49 -14.26 17.31
N ALA A 133 35.86 -15.15 18.10
CA ALA A 133 36.33 -15.54 19.43
C ALA A 133 35.97 -17.00 19.72
N GLY A 134 36.85 -17.68 20.45
CA GLY A 134 36.63 -19.06 20.84
C GLY A 134 37.02 -20.10 19.79
N ARG A 135 36.25 -21.17 19.63
CA ARG A 135 36.51 -22.29 18.76
C ARG A 135 35.22 -22.92 18.18
N ALA A 136 35.39 -23.80 17.20
CA ALA A 136 34.29 -24.62 16.66
C ALA A 136 33.71 -25.59 17.72
N PRO A 137 32.41 -26.00 17.61
CA PRO A 137 31.75 -26.91 18.52
C PRO A 137 32.29 -28.34 18.33
N ARG A 138 32.47 -29.07 19.41
CA ARG A 138 33.00 -30.48 19.42
C ARG A 138 32.08 -31.42 20.17
N ALA A 139 31.28 -30.94 21.11
CA ALA A 139 30.36 -31.73 21.91
C ALA A 139 28.90 -31.38 21.57
N ALA A 140 27.98 -32.27 21.86
CA ALA A 140 26.55 -32.15 21.53
C ALA A 140 25.86 -30.93 22.21
N ASP A 141 26.41 -30.47 23.35
CA ASP A 141 25.94 -29.30 24.08
C ASP A 141 26.70 -28.01 23.71
N GLU A 142 27.69 -28.07 22.84
CA GLU A 142 28.48 -26.91 22.39
C GLU A 142 27.89 -26.27 21.14
N VAL A 143 27.91 -24.94 21.13
CA VAL A 143 27.45 -24.17 19.98
C VAL A 143 28.32 -22.96 19.70
N VAL A 144 28.31 -22.53 18.43
CA VAL A 144 28.83 -21.23 17.98
C VAL A 144 27.64 -20.36 17.59
N VAL A 145 27.65 -19.08 17.93
CA VAL A 145 26.52 -18.16 17.68
C VAL A 145 26.96 -16.98 16.81
N THR A 146 26.05 -16.46 16.01
CA THR A 146 26.25 -15.22 15.24
C THR A 146 26.06 -14.00 16.12
N GLY A 147 26.89 -12.97 15.89
CA GLY A 147 26.80 -11.73 16.63
C GLY A 147 27.25 -11.83 18.09
N GLY A 148 27.10 -10.78 18.84
CA GLY A 148 27.61 -10.64 20.23
C GLY A 148 26.56 -10.84 21.32
N TRP A 149 25.43 -11.54 21.05
CA TRP A 149 24.37 -11.71 22.04
C TRP A 149 24.70 -12.72 23.16
N ALA A 150 25.68 -13.58 22.95
CA ALA A 150 26.25 -14.47 23.98
C ALA A 150 27.77 -14.61 23.79
N ALA A 151 28.51 -14.65 24.91
CA ALA A 151 29.99 -14.75 24.89
C ALA A 151 30.46 -16.18 24.99
N PRO A 152 31.66 -16.53 24.46
CA PRO A 152 32.27 -17.83 24.69
C PRO A 152 32.44 -18.14 26.19
N GLY A 153 32.00 -19.33 26.59
CA GLY A 153 31.96 -19.80 27.99
C GLY A 153 30.58 -19.63 28.65
N GLU A 154 29.69 -18.84 28.08
CA GLU A 154 28.33 -18.65 28.60
C GLU A 154 27.43 -19.87 28.32
N ARG A 155 26.50 -20.12 29.23
CA ARG A 155 25.47 -21.16 29.06
C ARG A 155 24.13 -20.51 28.72
N VAL A 156 23.60 -20.88 27.58
CA VAL A 156 22.32 -20.40 27.06
C VAL A 156 21.26 -21.49 27.20
N ARG A 157 20.13 -21.13 27.82
CA ARG A 157 18.98 -22.03 27.92
C ARG A 157 18.15 -21.92 26.65
N THR A 158 17.93 -23.04 25.98
CA THR A 158 17.10 -23.09 24.76
C THR A 158 16.01 -24.15 24.89
N ASP A 159 15.12 -24.22 23.92
CA ASP A 159 14.16 -25.33 23.78
C ASP A 159 14.82 -26.65 23.41
N ARG A 160 16.08 -26.60 22.97
CA ARG A 160 16.91 -27.77 22.63
C ARG A 160 17.83 -28.21 23.79
N GLY A 161 17.67 -27.60 24.96
CA GLY A 161 18.48 -27.88 26.16
C GLY A 161 19.33 -26.67 26.58
N THR A 162 20.18 -26.89 27.58
CA THR A 162 21.19 -25.89 27.97
C THR A 162 22.44 -26.09 27.12
N LEU A 163 22.77 -25.08 26.31
CA LEU A 163 23.89 -25.11 25.38
C LEU A 163 25.02 -24.24 25.92
N ARG A 164 26.24 -24.65 25.70
CA ARG A 164 27.46 -23.91 26.02
C ARG A 164 27.98 -23.19 24.77
N VAL A 165 28.03 -21.88 24.77
CA VAL A 165 28.64 -21.10 23.69
C VAL A 165 30.14 -21.29 23.77
N VAL A 166 30.76 -21.80 22.72
CA VAL A 166 32.21 -22.06 22.64
C VAL A 166 32.92 -21.16 21.64
N GLY A 167 32.18 -20.44 20.82
CA GLY A 167 32.69 -19.46 19.87
C GLY A 167 31.59 -18.54 19.36
N THR A 168 32.03 -17.46 18.75
CA THR A 168 31.18 -16.48 18.07
C THR A 168 31.69 -16.24 16.66
N VAL A 169 30.76 -15.94 15.75
CA VAL A 169 31.02 -15.52 14.36
C VAL A 169 30.29 -14.20 14.09
N PRO A 170 30.73 -13.38 13.13
CA PRO A 170 30.08 -12.12 12.82
C PRO A 170 28.63 -12.36 12.39
N GLY A 171 27.72 -11.43 12.76
CA GLY A 171 26.38 -11.38 12.20
C GLY A 171 26.44 -10.81 10.78
N LEU A 172 26.03 -11.60 9.79
CA LEU A 172 26.04 -11.21 8.38
C LEU A 172 24.77 -10.50 7.94
N GLY A 173 23.77 -10.40 8.83
CA GLY A 173 22.55 -9.62 8.61
C GLY A 173 21.41 -10.33 7.86
N PHE A 174 21.66 -11.50 7.28
CA PHE A 174 20.62 -12.27 6.60
C PHE A 174 19.92 -13.30 7.51
N GLU A 175 20.60 -13.78 8.57
CA GLU A 175 20.03 -14.66 9.58
C GLU A 175 20.78 -14.57 10.91
N ASP A 176 20.09 -14.94 11.98
CA ASP A 176 20.69 -15.21 13.29
C ASP A 176 20.90 -16.71 13.43
N ALA A 177 22.14 -17.19 13.34
CA ALA A 177 22.45 -18.62 13.33
C ALA A 177 23.02 -19.11 14.64
N VAL A 178 22.71 -20.36 14.98
CA VAL A 178 23.32 -21.14 16.05
C VAL A 178 23.88 -22.42 15.44
N PHE A 179 25.19 -22.54 15.38
CA PHE A 179 25.85 -23.68 14.78
C PHE A 179 26.11 -24.78 15.81
N PHE A 180 25.57 -25.94 15.55
CA PHE A 180 25.75 -27.17 16.32
C PHE A 180 26.81 -28.07 15.68
N THR A 181 27.24 -29.11 16.39
CA THR A 181 27.98 -30.20 15.73
C THR A 181 27.08 -30.85 14.68
N ASP A 182 27.66 -31.38 13.59
CA ASP A 182 26.90 -32.01 12.52
C ASP A 182 26.10 -33.24 13.02
N ALA A 183 26.69 -34.02 13.93
CA ALA A 183 25.99 -35.11 14.57
C ALA A 183 24.76 -34.68 15.36
N ARG A 184 24.89 -33.60 16.14
CA ARG A 184 23.74 -33.06 16.91
C ARG A 184 22.66 -32.45 16.02
N ALA A 185 23.08 -31.79 14.96
CA ALA A 185 22.12 -31.27 13.98
C ALA A 185 21.36 -32.41 13.26
N ALA A 186 22.01 -33.51 12.95
CA ALA A 186 21.38 -34.68 12.36
C ALA A 186 20.33 -35.34 13.29
N GLU A 187 20.57 -35.34 14.60
CA GLU A 187 19.60 -35.83 15.59
C GLU A 187 18.37 -34.89 15.68
N LEU A 188 18.61 -33.58 15.64
CA LEU A 188 17.56 -32.58 15.78
C LEU A 188 16.71 -32.38 14.50
N ALA A 189 17.34 -32.56 13.32
CA ALA A 189 16.71 -32.49 12.01
C ALA A 189 17.15 -33.69 11.14
N PRO A 190 16.46 -34.85 11.24
CA PRO A 190 16.88 -36.08 10.55
C PRO A 190 16.81 -36.00 9.02
N ARG A 191 16.05 -35.09 8.47
CA ARG A 191 15.88 -34.88 7.02
C ARG A 191 16.41 -33.52 6.61
N SER A 192 17.13 -33.48 5.50
CA SER A 192 17.63 -32.22 4.93
C SER A 192 16.76 -31.79 3.76
N VAL A 193 16.44 -30.50 3.71
CA VAL A 193 15.70 -29.91 2.59
C VAL A 193 16.64 -29.37 1.51
N GLN A 194 17.92 -29.21 1.83
CA GLN A 194 18.93 -28.73 0.90
C GLN A 194 20.33 -29.24 1.28
N LEU A 195 21.18 -29.41 0.28
CA LEU A 195 22.54 -29.89 0.40
C LEU A 195 23.48 -29.05 -0.45
N ALA A 196 24.66 -28.75 0.04
CA ALA A 196 25.76 -28.28 -0.78
C ALA A 196 26.57 -29.47 -1.28
N VAL A 197 26.89 -29.48 -2.57
CA VAL A 197 27.65 -30.57 -3.22
C VAL A 197 28.90 -29.99 -3.86
N ASP A 198 30.04 -30.53 -3.49
CA ASP A 198 31.33 -30.17 -4.10
C ASP A 198 31.60 -31.11 -5.30
N ALA A 199 30.92 -30.80 -6.40
CA ALA A 199 31.05 -31.50 -7.66
C ALA A 199 30.63 -30.58 -8.83
N GLU A 200 30.95 -30.99 -10.05
CA GLU A 200 30.56 -30.26 -11.24
C GLU A 200 29.03 -30.26 -11.44
N ALA A 201 28.46 -29.11 -11.78
CA ALA A 201 27.02 -28.93 -11.90
C ALA A 201 26.38 -29.89 -12.95
N SER A 202 27.08 -30.20 -14.01
CA SER A 202 26.68 -31.16 -15.04
C SER A 202 26.52 -32.59 -14.48
N ALA A 203 27.49 -33.05 -13.71
CA ALA A 203 27.50 -34.36 -13.06
C ALA A 203 26.39 -34.47 -12.00
N VAL A 204 26.20 -33.41 -11.21
CA VAL A 204 25.12 -33.36 -10.21
C VAL A 204 23.73 -33.43 -10.88
N ARG A 205 23.51 -32.66 -11.97
CA ARG A 205 22.25 -32.72 -12.72
C ARG A 205 21.97 -34.09 -13.33
N GLU A 206 23.02 -34.77 -13.84
CA GLU A 206 22.87 -36.11 -14.37
C GLU A 206 22.52 -37.12 -13.29
N ALA A 207 23.23 -37.07 -12.15
CA ALA A 207 22.97 -37.97 -11.02
C ALA A 207 21.55 -37.81 -10.46
N VAL A 208 21.04 -36.56 -10.41
CA VAL A 208 19.64 -36.27 -10.01
C VAL A 208 18.67 -36.85 -11.04
N ARG A 209 18.91 -36.66 -12.35
CA ARG A 209 18.07 -37.19 -13.42
C ARG A 209 18.03 -38.74 -13.42
N GLU A 210 19.14 -39.37 -13.17
CA GLU A 210 19.21 -40.83 -13.03
C GLU A 210 18.45 -41.34 -11.79
N ALA A 211 18.59 -40.65 -10.64
CA ALA A 211 17.84 -41.00 -9.44
C ALA A 211 16.31 -40.93 -9.66
N VAL A 212 15.86 -39.94 -10.43
CA VAL A 212 14.44 -39.79 -10.81
C VAL A 212 14.02 -40.95 -11.74
N ARG A 213 14.85 -41.32 -12.70
CA ARG A 213 14.58 -42.49 -13.60
C ARG A 213 14.51 -43.83 -12.85
N ASP A 214 15.30 -43.99 -11.78
CA ASP A 214 15.38 -45.23 -11.00
C ASP A 214 14.28 -45.35 -9.91
N GLY A 215 13.21 -44.52 -9.98
CA GLY A 215 12.00 -44.72 -9.18
C GLY A 215 11.83 -43.78 -8.02
N VAL A 216 12.52 -42.64 -7.98
CA VAL A 216 12.11 -41.53 -7.12
C VAL A 216 10.76 -41.02 -7.67
N PRO A 217 9.66 -41.00 -6.89
CA PRO A 217 8.34 -40.69 -7.39
C PRO A 217 8.33 -39.36 -8.15
N ASP A 218 7.64 -39.32 -9.29
CA ASP A 218 7.30 -38.08 -9.98
C ASP A 218 6.62 -37.13 -8.97
N GLY A 219 7.18 -35.99 -8.69
CA GLY A 219 6.73 -35.07 -7.66
C GLY A 219 7.68 -34.95 -6.46
N ALA A 220 8.69 -35.81 -6.32
CA ALA A 220 9.83 -35.55 -5.45
C ALA A 220 10.93 -34.78 -6.21
N GLY A 221 10.50 -33.82 -7.09
CA GLY A 221 11.38 -33.01 -7.92
C GLY A 221 12.45 -32.32 -7.09
N VAL A 222 13.70 -32.49 -7.47
CA VAL A 222 14.84 -31.88 -6.82
C VAL A 222 15.39 -30.80 -7.74
N ARG A 223 15.64 -29.59 -7.22
CA ARG A 223 16.26 -28.50 -7.97
C ARG A 223 17.77 -28.47 -7.74
N VAL A 224 18.51 -28.31 -8.83
CA VAL A 224 19.96 -28.10 -8.80
C VAL A 224 20.25 -26.63 -9.06
N LEU A 225 20.66 -25.91 -8.04
CA LEU A 225 20.87 -24.47 -8.02
C LEU A 225 22.35 -24.17 -8.24
N THR A 226 22.65 -23.28 -9.19
CA THR A 226 24.01 -22.87 -9.55
C THR A 226 24.07 -21.35 -9.75
N GLY A 227 25.24 -20.75 -9.59
CA GLY A 227 25.41 -19.30 -9.82
C GLY A 227 24.45 -18.48 -8.96
N ALA A 228 23.74 -17.55 -9.57
CA ALA A 228 22.79 -16.69 -8.88
C ALA A 228 21.55 -17.44 -8.32
N GLU A 229 21.17 -18.57 -8.92
CA GLU A 229 20.02 -19.36 -8.46
C GLU A 229 20.19 -19.90 -7.03
N ARG A 230 21.42 -19.97 -6.51
CA ARG A 230 21.68 -20.41 -5.12
C ARG A 230 20.99 -19.51 -4.08
N ARG A 231 20.59 -18.28 -4.42
CA ARG A 231 19.78 -17.42 -3.56
C ARG A 231 18.46 -18.08 -3.11
N TYR A 232 17.89 -18.97 -3.93
CA TYR A 232 16.68 -19.71 -3.55
C TYR A 232 16.91 -20.69 -2.40
N ALA A 233 18.16 -20.94 -2.01
CA ALA A 233 18.51 -21.72 -0.83
C ALA A 233 18.74 -20.87 0.43
N ASP A 234 18.67 -19.56 0.36
CA ASP A 234 18.75 -18.65 1.50
C ASP A 234 17.54 -18.81 2.43
N ALA A 235 17.63 -18.26 3.64
CA ALA A 235 16.63 -18.43 4.70
C ALA A 235 15.23 -17.92 4.29
N ASP A 236 15.19 -16.80 3.58
CA ASP A 236 13.97 -16.18 3.04
C ASP A 236 14.25 -15.71 1.61
N PRO A 237 14.12 -16.60 0.62
CA PRO A 237 14.44 -16.28 -0.77
C PRO A 237 13.49 -15.24 -1.40
N HIS A 238 12.26 -15.10 -0.89
CA HIS A 238 11.21 -14.25 -1.48
C HIS A 238 10.98 -12.95 -0.72
N ARG A 239 11.65 -12.74 0.43
CA ARG A 239 11.53 -11.52 1.24
C ARG A 239 11.69 -10.25 0.40
N ASP A 240 12.65 -10.24 -0.49
CA ASP A 240 12.93 -9.09 -1.34
C ASP A 240 11.90 -8.93 -2.45
N GLU A 241 11.39 -10.01 -3.02
CA GLU A 241 10.33 -9.98 -4.04
C GLU A 241 9.02 -9.42 -3.47
N GLU A 242 8.65 -9.81 -2.26
CA GLU A 242 7.48 -9.25 -1.56
C GLU A 242 7.67 -7.77 -1.25
N ALA A 243 8.84 -7.38 -0.73
CA ALA A 243 9.17 -5.99 -0.47
C ALA A 243 9.16 -5.14 -1.76
N LEU A 244 9.73 -5.64 -2.86
CA LEU A 244 9.73 -4.97 -4.15
C LEU A 244 8.32 -4.87 -4.75
N THR A 245 7.49 -5.89 -4.59
CA THR A 245 6.08 -5.85 -4.99
C THR A 245 5.31 -4.78 -4.22
N ALA A 246 5.52 -4.69 -2.91
CA ALA A 246 4.93 -3.64 -2.07
C ALA A 246 5.42 -2.24 -2.49
N LEU A 247 6.72 -2.08 -2.79
CA LEU A 247 7.31 -0.84 -3.30
C LEU A 247 6.74 -0.45 -4.67
N ASN A 248 6.63 -1.40 -5.60
CA ASN A 248 6.01 -1.17 -6.91
C ASN A 248 4.57 -0.66 -6.76
N ALA A 249 3.81 -1.26 -5.86
CA ALA A 249 2.46 -0.84 -5.56
C ALA A 249 2.42 0.56 -4.88
N LEU A 250 3.38 0.88 -4.01
CA LEU A 250 3.51 2.19 -3.36
C LEU A 250 3.86 3.27 -4.37
N PHE A 251 4.97 3.10 -5.12
CA PHE A 251 5.43 4.10 -6.08
C PHE A 251 4.48 4.24 -7.28
N GLY A 252 3.87 3.14 -7.72
CA GLY A 252 2.82 3.18 -8.73
C GLY A 252 1.61 3.99 -8.28
N THR A 253 1.16 3.81 -7.04
CA THR A 253 0.06 4.60 -6.45
C THR A 253 0.46 6.07 -6.28
N ALA A 254 1.64 6.34 -5.71
CA ALA A 254 2.16 7.70 -5.51
C ALA A 254 2.35 8.42 -6.85
N GLY A 255 2.89 7.75 -7.86
CA GLY A 255 3.02 8.26 -9.22
C GLY A 255 1.68 8.55 -9.88
N GLY A 256 0.71 7.65 -9.75
CA GLY A 256 -0.66 7.83 -10.25
C GLY A 256 -1.37 9.02 -9.60
N VAL A 257 -1.30 9.16 -8.29
CA VAL A 257 -1.84 10.33 -7.56
C VAL A 257 -1.12 11.61 -7.97
N SER A 258 0.22 11.58 -8.09
CA SER A 258 1.01 12.73 -8.54
C SER A 258 0.63 13.16 -9.95
N ALA A 259 0.45 12.23 -10.87
CA ALA A 259 -0.01 12.49 -12.23
C ALA A 259 -1.42 13.11 -12.23
N PHE A 260 -2.35 12.51 -11.49
CA PHE A 260 -3.72 13.00 -11.39
C PHE A 260 -3.79 14.44 -10.86
N VAL A 261 -3.12 14.71 -9.74
CA VAL A 261 -3.11 16.03 -9.11
C VAL A 261 -2.38 17.05 -10.01
N SER A 262 -1.28 16.63 -10.67
CA SER A 262 -0.56 17.49 -11.64
C SER A 262 -1.44 17.91 -12.80
N VAL A 263 -2.08 16.96 -13.47
CA VAL A 263 -3.02 17.24 -14.58
C VAL A 263 -4.10 18.21 -14.13
N PHE A 264 -4.67 17.98 -12.97
CA PHE A 264 -5.74 18.78 -12.41
C PHE A 264 -5.29 20.23 -12.11
N VAL A 265 -4.17 20.39 -11.38
CA VAL A 265 -3.63 21.68 -10.97
C VAL A 265 -3.13 22.48 -12.18
N VAL A 266 -2.36 21.85 -13.07
CA VAL A 266 -1.82 22.53 -14.26
C VAL A 266 -2.94 22.95 -15.19
N SER A 267 -3.92 22.08 -15.47
CA SER A 267 -5.07 22.42 -16.31
C SER A 267 -5.91 23.56 -15.71
N SER A 268 -6.12 23.57 -14.39
CA SER A 268 -6.85 24.64 -13.70
C SER A 268 -6.09 25.96 -13.75
N THR A 269 -4.77 25.93 -13.60
CA THR A 269 -3.89 27.12 -13.63
C THR A 269 -3.86 27.75 -15.03
N PHE A 270 -3.71 26.96 -16.10
CA PHE A 270 -3.78 27.45 -17.47
C PHE A 270 -5.17 27.99 -17.81
N ALA A 271 -6.23 27.30 -17.38
CA ALA A 271 -7.59 27.77 -17.59
C ALA A 271 -7.82 29.14 -16.91
N PHE A 272 -7.28 29.34 -15.71
CA PHE A 272 -7.36 30.60 -14.99
C PHE A 272 -6.51 31.69 -15.66
N ALA A 273 -5.27 31.40 -16.05
CA ALA A 273 -4.39 32.34 -16.75
C ALA A 273 -5.00 32.86 -18.06
N VAL A 274 -5.59 31.95 -18.87
CA VAL A 274 -6.30 32.30 -20.10
C VAL A 274 -7.56 33.14 -19.81
N ALA A 275 -8.30 32.82 -18.74
CA ALA A 275 -9.49 33.54 -18.34
C ALA A 275 -9.19 34.98 -17.95
N GLN A 276 -8.07 35.28 -17.29
CA GLN A 276 -7.65 36.62 -16.92
C GLN A 276 -7.33 37.50 -18.14
N ARG A 277 -6.91 36.90 -19.25
CA ARG A 277 -6.52 37.61 -20.49
C ARG A 277 -7.66 37.81 -21.48
N ARG A 278 -8.91 37.50 -21.10
CA ARG A 278 -10.07 37.61 -22.02
C ARG A 278 -10.23 39.00 -22.64
N ARG A 279 -10.02 40.06 -21.85
CA ARG A 279 -10.10 41.43 -22.34
C ARG A 279 -9.03 41.71 -23.42
N GLU A 280 -7.81 41.22 -23.22
CA GLU A 280 -6.74 41.34 -24.21
C GLU A 280 -7.08 40.59 -25.50
N PHE A 281 -7.60 39.37 -25.36
CA PHE A 281 -8.04 38.61 -26.53
C PHE A 281 -9.18 39.29 -27.27
N GLY A 282 -10.10 39.98 -26.54
CA GLY A 282 -11.13 40.81 -27.12
C GLY A 282 -10.53 41.95 -27.93
N LEU A 283 -9.58 42.71 -27.38
CA LEU A 283 -8.88 43.80 -28.07
C LEU A 283 -8.10 43.31 -29.30
N LEU A 284 -7.41 42.18 -29.23
CA LEU A 284 -6.73 41.61 -30.39
C LEU A 284 -7.71 41.19 -31.48
N ARG A 285 -8.88 40.68 -31.13
CA ARG A 285 -9.92 40.35 -32.10
C ARG A 285 -10.58 41.54 -32.74
N THR A 286 -10.79 42.66 -31.99
CA THR A 286 -11.24 43.93 -32.57
C THR A 286 -10.20 44.53 -33.50
N ALA A 287 -8.91 44.27 -33.26
CA ALA A 287 -7.81 44.63 -34.14
C ALA A 287 -7.61 43.66 -35.34
N GLY A 288 -8.54 42.68 -35.55
CA GLY A 288 -8.56 41.80 -36.69
C GLY A 288 -7.85 40.41 -36.50
N ALA A 289 -7.40 40.05 -35.29
CA ALA A 289 -6.80 38.77 -35.06
C ALA A 289 -7.81 37.62 -35.18
N THR A 290 -7.44 36.54 -35.89
CA THR A 290 -8.30 35.36 -36.04
C THR A 290 -8.27 34.48 -34.80
N PRO A 291 -9.33 33.67 -34.51
CA PRO A 291 -9.34 32.70 -33.42
C PRO A 291 -8.17 31.72 -33.49
N GLY A 292 -7.77 31.34 -34.71
CA GLY A 292 -6.62 30.42 -34.95
C GLY A 292 -5.29 31.05 -34.54
N GLN A 293 -5.08 32.33 -34.81
CA GLN A 293 -3.88 33.07 -34.41
C GLN A 293 -3.78 33.18 -32.88
N LEU A 294 -4.87 33.48 -32.21
CA LEU A 294 -4.93 33.49 -30.73
C LEU A 294 -4.59 32.13 -30.11
N ARG A 295 -5.18 31.05 -30.65
CA ARG A 295 -4.89 29.69 -30.19
C ARG A 295 -3.42 29.34 -30.36
N ARG A 296 -2.85 29.63 -31.55
CA ARG A 296 -1.43 29.33 -31.84
C ARG A 296 -0.49 30.12 -30.90
N THR A 297 -0.86 31.38 -30.54
CA THR A 297 -0.07 32.18 -29.59
C THR A 297 -0.12 31.60 -28.18
N VAL A 298 -1.30 31.20 -27.68
CA VAL A 298 -1.47 30.58 -26.36
C VAL A 298 -0.79 29.23 -26.30
N LEU A 299 -0.88 28.42 -27.36
CA LEU A 299 -0.17 27.15 -27.43
C LEU A 299 1.35 27.30 -27.48
N ALA A 300 1.86 28.32 -28.20
CA ALA A 300 3.28 28.63 -28.22
C ALA A 300 3.80 29.08 -26.86
N GLU A 301 3.07 29.94 -26.13
CA GLU A 301 3.38 30.33 -24.76
C GLU A 301 3.40 29.09 -23.85
N ALA A 302 2.38 28.23 -23.94
CA ALA A 302 2.30 26.99 -23.13
C ALA A 302 3.42 26.00 -23.48
N ALA A 303 3.82 25.89 -24.74
CA ALA A 303 4.93 25.04 -25.16
C ALA A 303 6.26 25.50 -24.55
N VAL A 304 6.54 26.82 -24.58
CA VAL A 304 7.78 27.36 -24.00
C VAL A 304 7.79 27.16 -22.48
N VAL A 305 6.71 27.50 -21.80
CA VAL A 305 6.58 27.28 -20.35
C VAL A 305 6.66 25.78 -20.05
N GLY A 306 5.99 24.95 -20.86
CA GLY A 306 6.00 23.49 -20.74
C GLY A 306 7.39 22.88 -20.83
N VAL A 307 8.15 23.26 -21.84
CA VAL A 307 9.52 22.77 -22.03
C VAL A 307 10.43 23.19 -20.87
N LEU A 308 10.41 24.48 -20.52
CA LEU A 308 11.25 25.01 -19.45
C LEU A 308 10.87 24.42 -18.08
N ALA A 309 9.60 24.33 -17.77
CA ALA A 309 9.11 23.78 -16.50
C ALA A 309 9.37 22.27 -16.41
N SER A 310 9.12 21.52 -17.51
CA SER A 310 9.39 20.08 -17.53
C SER A 310 10.89 19.79 -17.42
N GLY A 311 11.75 20.55 -18.10
CA GLY A 311 13.20 20.42 -17.95
C GLY A 311 13.66 20.73 -16.52
N THR A 312 13.20 21.82 -15.92
CA THR A 312 13.48 22.16 -14.51
C THR A 312 12.95 21.08 -13.57
N GLY A 313 11.76 20.55 -13.83
CA GLY A 313 11.15 19.48 -13.05
C GLY A 313 11.98 18.19 -13.08
N CYS A 314 12.51 17.80 -14.24
CA CYS A 314 13.40 16.64 -14.36
C CYS A 314 14.67 16.83 -13.54
N VAL A 315 15.27 18.03 -13.56
CA VAL A 315 16.46 18.37 -12.75
C VAL A 315 16.13 18.29 -11.25
N LEU A 316 15.03 18.91 -10.82
CA LEU A 316 14.58 18.83 -9.43
C LEU A 316 14.27 17.39 -9.01
N GLY A 317 13.71 16.59 -9.92
CA GLY A 317 13.45 15.16 -9.71
C GLY A 317 14.73 14.35 -9.52
N ALA A 318 15.79 14.69 -10.25
CA ALA A 318 17.09 14.03 -10.10
C ALA A 318 17.68 14.27 -8.71
N TYR A 319 17.59 15.49 -8.18
CA TYR A 319 18.04 15.81 -6.82
C TYR A 319 17.08 15.33 -5.72
N GLY A 320 15.79 15.21 -6.01
CA GLY A 320 14.78 14.77 -5.03
C GLY A 320 14.68 13.26 -4.85
N ALA A 321 15.11 12.46 -5.83
CA ALA A 321 15.00 11.01 -5.75
C ALA A 321 15.92 10.36 -4.69
N PRO A 322 17.20 10.73 -4.55
CA PRO A 322 18.06 10.14 -3.52
C PRO A 322 17.55 10.34 -2.09
N PRO A 323 17.16 11.56 -1.63
CA PRO A 323 16.60 11.74 -0.29
C PRO A 323 15.35 10.89 -0.03
N LEU A 324 14.46 10.76 -1.03
CA LEU A 324 13.29 9.91 -0.92
C LEU A 324 13.68 8.45 -0.70
N THR A 325 14.65 7.95 -1.46
CA THR A 325 15.13 6.58 -1.33
C THR A 325 15.73 6.32 0.06
N HIS A 326 16.58 7.23 0.55
CA HIS A 326 17.13 7.12 1.90
C HIS A 326 16.04 7.10 2.97
N TRP A 327 15.00 7.92 2.82
CA TRP A 327 13.88 7.93 3.75
C TRP A 327 13.09 6.62 3.69
N VAL A 328 12.78 6.11 2.49
CA VAL A 328 12.03 4.86 2.30
C VAL A 328 12.79 3.65 2.87
N VAL A 329 14.12 3.61 2.71
CA VAL A 329 14.98 2.57 3.33
C VAL A 329 15.02 2.75 4.85
N GLY A 330 15.15 3.98 5.34
CA GLY A 330 15.19 4.27 6.78
C GLY A 330 13.91 3.93 7.54
N GLU A 331 12.75 4.04 6.89
CA GLU A 331 11.45 3.63 7.45
C GLU A 331 11.16 2.12 7.27
N GLY A 332 12.10 1.36 6.71
CA GLY A 332 11.93 -0.08 6.48
C GLY A 332 10.92 -0.43 5.38
N LEU A 333 10.57 0.53 4.52
CA LEU A 333 9.68 0.32 3.37
C LEU A 333 10.38 -0.36 2.19
N ALA A 334 11.71 -0.23 2.13
CA ALA A 334 12.56 -0.86 1.12
C ALA A 334 13.66 -1.67 1.78
N PRO A 335 14.17 -2.72 1.12
CA PRO A 335 15.35 -3.43 1.58
C PRO A 335 16.56 -2.51 1.74
N ALA A 336 17.46 -2.82 2.69
CA ALA A 336 18.63 -2.00 2.98
C ALA A 336 19.59 -1.82 1.79
N TRP A 337 19.59 -2.77 0.85
CA TRP A 337 20.40 -2.74 -0.37
C TRP A 337 19.75 -1.96 -1.51
N PHE A 338 18.50 -1.49 -1.36
CA PHE A 338 17.78 -0.79 -2.41
C PHE A 338 18.46 0.52 -2.79
N THR A 339 18.84 0.65 -4.04
CA THR A 339 19.51 1.84 -4.60
C THR A 339 18.83 2.26 -5.90
N LEU A 340 18.94 3.56 -6.21
CA LEU A 340 18.45 4.08 -7.48
C LEU A 340 19.40 3.66 -8.62
N GLY A 341 18.85 2.99 -9.62
CA GLY A 341 19.56 2.72 -10.87
C GLY A 341 19.75 3.97 -11.75
N ASP A 342 20.53 3.83 -12.81
CA ASP A 342 20.83 4.91 -13.77
C ASP A 342 19.79 5.03 -14.89
N HIS A 343 18.53 4.69 -14.59
CA HIS A 343 17.44 4.72 -15.57
C HIS A 343 17.09 6.13 -16.00
N THR A 344 17.12 6.41 -17.28
CA THR A 344 16.80 7.72 -17.88
C THR A 344 15.36 7.82 -18.38
N TRP A 345 14.72 6.69 -18.69
CA TRP A 345 13.35 6.67 -19.24
C TRP A 345 12.29 7.36 -18.35
N PRO A 346 12.37 7.35 -16.98
CA PRO A 346 11.41 8.05 -16.16
C PRO A 346 11.44 9.58 -16.35
N TYR A 347 12.62 10.14 -16.66
CA TYR A 347 12.73 11.56 -16.98
C TYR A 347 12.07 11.89 -18.30
N HIS A 348 12.24 11.04 -19.32
CA HIS A 348 11.57 11.22 -20.61
C HIS A 348 10.05 11.14 -20.45
N LEU A 349 9.57 10.16 -19.69
CA LEU A 349 8.13 10.01 -19.41
C LEU A 349 7.58 11.24 -18.67
N ALA A 350 8.25 11.68 -17.60
CA ALA A 350 7.84 12.84 -16.83
C ALA A 350 7.86 14.13 -17.66
N PHE A 351 8.91 14.33 -18.48
CA PHE A 351 9.05 15.50 -19.36
C PHE A 351 7.90 15.56 -20.39
N TRP A 352 7.69 14.48 -21.13
CA TRP A 352 6.64 14.46 -22.16
C TRP A 352 5.24 14.53 -21.57
N THR A 353 5.01 13.90 -20.43
CA THR A 353 3.74 14.01 -19.69
C THR A 353 3.49 15.45 -19.28
N GLY A 354 4.48 16.13 -18.69
CA GLY A 354 4.36 17.54 -18.29
C GLY A 354 4.07 18.44 -19.47
N LEU A 355 4.80 18.30 -20.58
CA LEU A 355 4.58 19.07 -21.81
C LEU A 355 3.19 18.81 -22.40
N LEU A 356 2.75 17.54 -22.44
CA LEU A 356 1.42 17.16 -22.93
C LEU A 356 0.32 17.81 -22.08
N VAL A 357 0.44 17.73 -20.76
CA VAL A 357 -0.52 18.32 -19.81
C VAL A 357 -0.62 19.84 -20.01
N ALA A 358 0.52 20.53 -20.18
CA ALA A 358 0.56 21.96 -20.43
C ALA A 358 -0.16 22.32 -21.76
N LEU A 359 0.14 21.57 -22.82
CA LEU A 359 -0.47 21.81 -24.14
C LEU A 359 -1.96 21.50 -24.16
N CYS A 360 -2.38 20.37 -23.56
CA CYS A 360 -3.80 20.00 -23.46
C CYS A 360 -4.59 21.02 -22.60
N GLY A 361 -4.02 21.44 -21.46
CA GLY A 361 -4.62 22.47 -20.60
C GLY A 361 -4.80 23.80 -21.34
N ALA A 362 -3.75 24.26 -22.06
CA ALA A 362 -3.79 25.48 -22.86
C ALA A 362 -4.75 25.35 -24.06
N ALA A 363 -4.78 24.21 -24.75
CA ALA A 363 -5.70 23.95 -25.85
C ALA A 363 -7.16 24.03 -25.38
N ALA A 364 -7.50 23.35 -24.30
CA ALA A 364 -8.84 23.35 -23.71
C ALA A 364 -9.27 24.76 -23.26
N ALA A 365 -8.35 25.55 -22.70
CA ALA A 365 -8.59 26.92 -22.29
C ALA A 365 -8.74 27.88 -23.49
N SER A 366 -7.87 27.77 -24.50
CA SER A 366 -7.85 28.60 -25.69
C SER A 366 -9.04 28.38 -26.62
N TRP A 367 -9.54 27.14 -26.69
CA TRP A 367 -10.73 26.81 -27.47
C TRP A 367 -11.95 27.59 -26.97
N ARG A 368 -12.10 27.71 -25.66
CA ARG A 368 -13.18 28.52 -25.06
C ARG A 368 -13.02 30.02 -25.30
N ALA A 369 -11.79 30.54 -25.20
CA ALA A 369 -11.50 31.96 -25.46
C ALA A 369 -11.73 32.37 -26.93
N GLY A 370 -11.48 31.46 -27.87
CA GLY A 370 -11.69 31.68 -29.30
C GLY A 370 -13.17 31.74 -29.75
N ARG A 371 -14.09 31.25 -28.91
CA ARG A 371 -15.54 31.24 -29.21
C ARG A 371 -16.31 32.47 -28.70
N THR A 372 -15.73 33.28 -27.81
CA THR A 372 -16.34 34.51 -27.32
C THR A 372 -16.28 35.61 -28.37
N GLY A 373 -17.41 36.27 -28.64
CA GLY A 373 -17.50 37.38 -29.57
C GLY A 373 -16.71 38.62 -29.11
N PRO A 374 -16.23 39.48 -30.03
CA PRO A 374 -15.46 40.69 -29.67
C PRO A 374 -16.20 41.62 -28.71
N VAL A 375 -17.48 41.84 -28.95
CA VAL A 375 -18.36 42.73 -28.13
C VAL A 375 -18.69 42.09 -26.78
N GLU A 376 -18.81 40.77 -26.73
CA GLU A 376 -19.11 40.03 -25.50
C GLU A 376 -17.91 40.02 -24.52
N ALA A 377 -16.68 40.05 -25.06
CA ALA A 377 -15.45 40.14 -24.27
C ALA A 377 -15.25 41.52 -23.61
N LEU A 378 -15.88 42.56 -24.14
CA LEU A 378 -15.81 43.94 -23.60
C LEU A 378 -16.91 44.24 -22.58
N ARG A 379 -18.01 43.49 -22.57
CA ARG A 379 -19.08 43.63 -21.57
C ARG A 379 -18.72 42.95 -20.26
N GLU A 380 -18.25 43.68 -19.27
CA GLU A 380 -17.88 43.18 -17.95
C GLU A 380 -19.05 42.50 -17.20
N ALA A 381 -20.27 42.96 -17.41
CA ALA A 381 -21.45 42.45 -16.71
C ALA A 381 -22.01 41.11 -17.25
N ALA A 382 -21.67 40.73 -18.49
CA ALA A 382 -22.17 39.49 -19.09
C ALA A 382 -21.24 38.26 -18.84
N ALA A 383 -20.07 38.47 -18.23
CA ALA A 383 -19.06 37.44 -18.11
C ALA A 383 -19.43 36.31 -17.12
N ASP A 384 -20.27 36.61 -16.14
CA ASP A 384 -20.65 35.63 -15.09
C ASP A 384 -21.96 34.88 -15.39
N ALA A 385 -22.81 35.39 -16.29
CA ALA A 385 -24.09 34.75 -16.65
C ALA A 385 -23.90 33.39 -17.39
N GLY A 386 -22.72 33.13 -17.99
CA GLY A 386 -22.37 31.91 -18.66
C GLY A 386 -21.50 30.97 -17.82
N ALA A 387 -21.65 30.95 -16.50
CA ALA A 387 -20.77 30.19 -15.58
C ALA A 387 -20.76 28.68 -15.83
N THR A 388 -21.82 28.11 -16.35
CA THR A 388 -21.94 26.70 -16.69
C THR A 388 -22.06 26.52 -18.20
N THR A 389 -20.95 26.19 -18.86
CA THR A 389 -21.07 25.68 -20.23
C THR A 389 -21.76 24.32 -20.19
N ARG A 390 -22.81 24.13 -21.02
CA ARG A 390 -23.55 22.87 -21.12
C ARG A 390 -22.63 21.67 -21.23
N GLY A 391 -21.51 21.79 -21.99
CA GLY A 391 -20.51 20.73 -22.09
C GLY A 391 -19.81 20.34 -20.79
N ARG A 392 -19.46 21.30 -19.93
CA ARG A 392 -18.84 21.02 -18.61
C ARG A 392 -19.82 20.33 -17.65
N TRP A 393 -21.06 20.79 -17.66
CA TRP A 393 -22.12 20.17 -16.85
C TRP A 393 -22.42 18.75 -17.33
N LEU A 394 -22.56 18.54 -18.65
CA LEU A 394 -22.77 17.22 -19.26
C LEU A 394 -21.61 16.27 -18.98
N SER A 395 -20.37 16.74 -19.12
CA SER A 395 -19.21 15.88 -18.85
C SER A 395 -19.08 15.54 -17.35
N GLY A 396 -19.34 16.49 -16.45
CA GLY A 396 -19.35 16.23 -15.02
C GLY A 396 -20.45 15.27 -14.60
N LEU A 397 -21.65 15.42 -15.16
CA LEU A 397 -22.78 14.53 -14.93
C LEU A 397 -22.50 13.12 -15.51
N ALA A 398 -21.94 13.04 -16.71
CA ALA A 398 -21.57 11.77 -17.33
C ALA A 398 -20.56 11.01 -16.47
N LEU A 399 -19.51 11.68 -15.96
CA LEU A 399 -18.53 11.05 -15.06
C LEU A 399 -19.17 10.61 -13.73
N LEU A 400 -20.04 11.40 -13.17
CA LEU A 400 -20.76 11.03 -11.95
C LEU A 400 -21.69 9.84 -12.18
N LEU A 401 -22.40 9.81 -13.30
CA LEU A 401 -23.24 8.67 -13.69
C LEU A 401 -22.38 7.42 -13.94
N THR A 402 -21.24 7.55 -14.62
CA THR A 402 -20.30 6.44 -14.81
C THR A 402 -19.83 5.90 -13.46
N ALA A 403 -19.45 6.76 -12.52
CA ALA A 403 -19.03 6.35 -11.18
C ALA A 403 -20.17 5.65 -10.41
N LEU A 404 -21.39 6.12 -10.56
CA LEU A 404 -22.56 5.52 -9.93
C LEU A 404 -22.97 4.18 -10.59
N VAL A 405 -22.95 4.11 -11.91
CA VAL A 405 -23.26 2.88 -12.65
C VAL A 405 -22.23 1.81 -12.34
N THR A 406 -20.93 2.14 -12.39
CA THR A 406 -19.87 1.18 -12.02
C THR A 406 -19.97 0.73 -10.56
N LEU A 407 -20.42 1.62 -9.64
CA LEU A 407 -20.74 1.24 -8.27
C LEU A 407 -21.87 0.22 -8.19
N VAL A 408 -22.98 0.51 -8.86
CA VAL A 408 -24.16 -0.36 -8.81
C VAL A 408 -23.85 -1.72 -9.44
N LEU A 409 -23.11 -1.74 -10.56
CA LEU A 409 -22.68 -2.99 -11.18
C LEU A 409 -21.75 -3.79 -10.26
N ALA A 410 -20.74 -3.15 -9.65
CA ALA A 410 -19.86 -3.83 -8.70
C ALA A 410 -20.64 -4.38 -7.48
N LEU A 411 -21.61 -3.64 -6.95
CA LEU A 411 -22.44 -4.12 -5.85
C LEU A 411 -23.37 -5.27 -6.25
N ALA A 412 -23.75 -5.36 -7.54
CA ALA A 412 -24.64 -6.40 -8.04
C ALA A 412 -23.91 -7.68 -8.45
N ASP A 413 -22.73 -7.55 -9.06
CA ASP A 413 -21.98 -8.66 -9.64
C ASP A 413 -20.94 -9.22 -8.65
N ASP A 414 -20.09 -8.37 -8.09
CA ASP A 414 -19.03 -8.75 -7.15
C ASP A 414 -18.76 -7.60 -6.15
N PRO A 415 -19.42 -7.59 -4.98
CA PRO A 415 -19.19 -6.58 -3.95
C PRO A 415 -17.74 -6.57 -3.43
N GLY A 416 -17.03 -7.71 -3.48
CA GLY A 416 -15.64 -7.86 -3.06
C GLY A 416 -14.67 -6.99 -3.87
N ASP A 417 -14.96 -6.75 -5.16
CA ASP A 417 -14.11 -5.89 -6.01
C ASP A 417 -13.96 -4.46 -5.47
N LEU A 418 -14.97 -3.96 -4.73
CA LEU A 418 -14.89 -2.64 -4.09
C LEU A 418 -13.89 -2.56 -2.93
N LEU A 419 -13.50 -3.70 -2.37
CA LEU A 419 -12.51 -3.82 -1.30
C LEU A 419 -11.09 -3.91 -1.84
N HIS A 420 -10.93 -4.21 -3.13
CA HIS A 420 -9.62 -4.31 -3.77
C HIS A 420 -8.93 -2.95 -3.91
N ARG A 421 -7.62 -2.91 -3.65
CA ARG A 421 -6.79 -1.69 -3.71
C ARG A 421 -6.94 -0.92 -5.02
N LYS A 422 -6.99 -1.61 -6.16
CA LYS A 422 -7.15 -1.00 -7.48
C LYS A 422 -8.43 -0.15 -7.54
N THR A 423 -9.51 -0.66 -7.03
CA THR A 423 -10.83 -0.02 -7.10
C THR A 423 -10.95 1.15 -6.12
N TYR A 424 -10.59 0.98 -4.85
CA TYR A 424 -10.69 2.08 -3.87
C TYR A 424 -9.64 3.21 -4.05
N VAL A 425 -8.62 3.02 -4.92
CA VAL A 425 -7.69 4.10 -5.33
C VAL A 425 -8.21 4.84 -6.57
N THR A 426 -8.73 4.14 -7.57
CA THR A 426 -9.11 4.76 -8.86
C THR A 426 -10.47 5.44 -8.81
N ARG A 427 -11.40 4.91 -8.06
CA ARG A 427 -12.78 5.41 -7.97
C ARG A 427 -12.90 6.81 -7.37
N PRO A 428 -12.21 7.17 -6.27
CA PRO A 428 -12.19 8.54 -5.78
C PRO A 428 -11.72 9.55 -6.82
N MET A 429 -10.74 9.21 -7.66
CA MET A 429 -10.23 10.11 -8.70
C MET A 429 -11.33 10.48 -9.71
N LEU A 430 -12.19 9.52 -10.04
CA LEU A 430 -13.33 9.72 -10.94
C LEU A 430 -14.39 10.63 -10.30
N LEU A 431 -14.73 10.37 -9.03
CA LEU A 431 -15.67 11.18 -8.24
C LEU A 431 -15.15 12.60 -8.00
N ILE A 432 -13.86 12.76 -7.70
CA ILE A 432 -13.20 14.05 -7.54
C ILE A 432 -13.28 14.87 -8.84
N THR A 433 -13.00 14.22 -9.98
CA THR A 433 -13.07 14.87 -11.29
C THR A 433 -14.50 15.33 -11.60
N ALA A 434 -15.49 14.47 -11.35
CA ALA A 434 -16.91 14.81 -11.50
C ALA A 434 -17.30 15.99 -10.60
N ALA A 435 -16.94 15.94 -9.31
CA ALA A 435 -17.22 17.00 -8.34
C ALA A 435 -16.55 18.34 -8.74
N ALA A 436 -15.30 18.30 -9.20
CA ALA A 436 -14.59 19.50 -9.65
C ALA A 436 -15.21 20.13 -10.91
N LEU A 437 -15.73 19.31 -11.82
CA LEU A 437 -16.46 19.80 -12.99
C LEU A 437 -17.83 20.37 -12.62
N LEU A 438 -18.52 19.78 -11.67
CA LEU A 438 -19.82 20.23 -11.17
C LEU A 438 -19.72 21.33 -10.10
N ALA A 439 -18.51 21.58 -9.55
CA ALA A 439 -18.29 22.57 -8.48
C ALA A 439 -18.97 23.95 -8.75
N PRO A 440 -18.93 24.58 -9.93
CA PRO A 440 -19.57 25.88 -10.15
C PRO A 440 -21.09 25.86 -9.93
N VAL A 441 -21.73 24.70 -10.07
CA VAL A 441 -23.19 24.58 -9.80
C VAL A 441 -23.44 24.50 -8.30
N VAL A 442 -22.62 23.73 -7.57
CA VAL A 442 -22.79 23.45 -6.15
C VAL A 442 -22.22 24.56 -5.26
N VAL A 443 -21.14 25.22 -5.70
CA VAL A 443 -20.51 26.31 -4.95
C VAL A 443 -21.49 27.45 -4.62
N ARG A 444 -22.35 27.84 -5.55
CA ARG A 444 -23.30 28.93 -5.34
C ARG A 444 -24.30 28.71 -4.19
N PRO A 445 -25.04 27.60 -4.11
CA PRO A 445 -25.90 27.34 -2.96
C PRO A 445 -25.10 27.11 -1.67
N LEU A 446 -23.92 26.45 -1.76
CA LEU A 446 -23.08 26.12 -0.61
C LEU A 446 -22.48 27.38 0.04
N THR A 447 -21.97 28.32 -0.76
CA THR A 447 -21.49 29.63 -0.25
C THR A 447 -22.62 30.42 0.41
N ARG A 448 -23.82 30.44 -0.17
CA ARG A 448 -24.99 31.08 0.44
C ARG A 448 -25.34 30.44 1.78
N LEU A 449 -25.23 29.14 1.90
CA LEU A 449 -25.48 28.40 3.14
C LEU A 449 -24.44 28.73 4.20
N LEU A 450 -23.15 28.62 3.88
CA LEU A 450 -22.04 28.87 4.79
C LEU A 450 -21.98 30.31 5.29
N THR A 451 -22.32 31.26 4.44
CA THR A 451 -22.25 32.69 4.78
C THR A 451 -23.53 33.22 5.45
N ARG A 452 -24.54 32.36 5.68
CA ARG A 452 -25.77 32.78 6.43
C ARG A 452 -25.48 33.20 7.86
N LEU A 453 -24.64 32.43 8.59
CA LEU A 453 -24.27 32.74 9.98
C LEU A 453 -23.39 34.00 10.07
N PRO A 454 -22.27 34.14 9.33
CA PRO A 454 -21.45 35.36 9.32
C PRO A 454 -22.21 36.59 8.87
N ALA A 455 -23.17 36.46 7.96
CA ALA A 455 -23.99 37.58 7.49
C ALA A 455 -24.98 38.13 8.55
N ARG A 456 -25.25 37.36 9.62
CA ARG A 456 -26.07 37.79 10.76
C ARG A 456 -25.27 38.51 11.86
N LEU A 457 -23.94 38.44 11.80
CA LEU A 457 -23.08 39.17 12.72
C LEU A 457 -23.13 40.68 12.42
N PRO A 458 -23.03 41.54 13.45
CA PRO A 458 -23.06 42.98 13.25
C PRO A 458 -21.85 43.45 12.45
N GLY A 459 -22.11 44.28 11.41
CA GLY A 459 -21.07 44.85 10.55
C GLY A 459 -21.18 44.44 9.07
N ALA A 460 -20.58 45.23 8.18
CA ALA A 460 -20.63 45.01 6.73
C ALA A 460 -19.80 43.81 6.23
N THR A 461 -18.88 43.32 7.03
CA THR A 461 -17.90 42.28 6.62
C THR A 461 -18.59 40.97 6.16
N GLY A 462 -19.56 40.48 6.91
CA GLY A 462 -20.25 39.21 6.58
C GLY A 462 -21.10 39.34 5.31
N LEU A 463 -21.74 40.47 5.11
CA LEU A 463 -22.52 40.77 3.90
C LEU A 463 -21.62 40.86 2.67
N LEU A 464 -20.49 41.58 2.77
CA LEU A 464 -19.51 41.73 1.69
C LEU A 464 -18.92 40.39 1.28
N VAL A 465 -18.53 39.54 2.25
CA VAL A 465 -18.02 38.16 1.98
C VAL A 465 -19.07 37.31 1.26
N ARG A 466 -20.33 37.38 1.68
CA ARG A 466 -21.43 36.68 1.05
C ARG A 466 -21.64 37.09 -0.41
N GLU A 467 -21.73 38.38 -0.67
CA GLU A 467 -21.98 38.87 -2.02
C GLU A 467 -20.76 38.66 -2.93
N ASN A 468 -19.55 38.90 -2.46
CA ASN A 468 -18.32 38.61 -3.23
C ASN A 468 -18.18 37.14 -3.59
N ALA A 469 -18.46 36.24 -2.64
CA ALA A 469 -18.41 34.80 -2.90
C ALA A 469 -19.55 34.31 -3.82
N ALA A 470 -20.73 34.95 -3.75
CA ALA A 470 -21.88 34.63 -4.58
C ALA A 470 -21.75 35.16 -6.02
N THR A 471 -21.11 36.31 -6.23
CA THR A 471 -20.87 36.92 -7.56
C THR A 471 -19.64 36.29 -8.24
N GLY A 472 -18.60 35.92 -7.48
CA GLY A 472 -17.35 35.33 -7.98
C GLY A 472 -17.34 33.79 -8.05
N VAL A 473 -18.41 33.11 -8.41
CA VAL A 473 -18.56 31.62 -8.37
C VAL A 473 -17.44 30.89 -9.09
N ARG A 474 -17.01 31.35 -10.25
CA ARG A 474 -15.90 30.73 -11.00
C ARG A 474 -14.58 30.81 -10.25
N ARG A 475 -14.31 31.94 -9.63
CA ARG A 475 -13.10 32.18 -8.84
C ARG A 475 -13.12 31.30 -7.57
N THR A 476 -14.24 31.29 -6.86
CA THR A 476 -14.45 30.45 -5.67
C THR A 476 -14.30 28.98 -6.00
N ALA A 477 -14.90 28.52 -7.10
CA ALA A 477 -14.76 27.14 -7.53
C ALA A 477 -13.31 26.75 -7.92
N ALA A 478 -12.60 27.65 -8.60
CA ALA A 478 -11.21 27.41 -8.99
C ALA A 478 -10.25 27.36 -7.78
N LEU A 479 -10.50 28.20 -6.77
CA LEU A 479 -9.72 28.22 -5.52
C LEU A 479 -10.09 27.07 -4.58
N ALA A 480 -11.36 26.64 -4.56
CA ALA A 480 -11.83 25.51 -3.76
C ALA A 480 -11.39 24.15 -4.31
N ALA A 481 -11.15 24.05 -5.60
CA ALA A 481 -10.88 22.81 -6.28
C ALA A 481 -9.62 22.06 -5.78
N PRO A 482 -8.45 22.69 -5.55
CA PRO A 482 -7.29 22.01 -4.96
C PRO A 482 -7.58 21.47 -3.56
N VAL A 483 -8.30 22.24 -2.73
CA VAL A 483 -8.70 21.83 -1.39
C VAL A 483 -9.65 20.63 -1.44
N LEU A 484 -10.63 20.66 -2.35
CA LEU A 484 -11.53 19.54 -2.61
C LEU A 484 -10.75 18.25 -2.95
N VAL A 485 -9.79 18.36 -3.89
CA VAL A 485 -8.99 17.20 -4.31
C VAL A 485 -8.24 16.58 -3.13
N THR A 486 -7.55 17.40 -2.34
CA THR A 486 -6.73 16.90 -1.24
C THR A 486 -7.56 16.36 -0.09
N VAL A 487 -8.63 17.04 0.30
CA VAL A 487 -9.53 16.57 1.36
C VAL A 487 -10.25 15.29 0.93
N ALA A 488 -10.69 15.22 -0.34
CA ALA A 488 -11.33 14.02 -0.86
C ALA A 488 -10.38 12.83 -0.94
N LEU A 489 -9.16 13.01 -1.46
CA LEU A 489 -8.14 11.94 -1.49
C LEU A 489 -7.79 11.47 -0.08
N THR A 490 -7.57 12.41 0.85
CA THR A 490 -7.29 12.08 2.25
C THR A 490 -8.42 11.29 2.87
N GLY A 491 -9.65 11.78 2.73
CA GLY A 491 -10.85 11.15 3.31
C GLY A 491 -11.13 9.78 2.69
N SER A 492 -11.04 9.66 1.36
CA SER A 492 -11.29 8.39 0.67
C SER A 492 -10.20 7.35 0.94
N LEU A 493 -8.91 7.68 0.74
CA LEU A 493 -7.83 6.69 0.87
C LEU A 493 -7.61 6.23 2.31
N LEU A 494 -7.46 7.18 3.25
CA LEU A 494 -7.31 6.82 4.66
C LEU A 494 -8.59 6.22 5.25
N GLY A 495 -9.75 6.71 4.80
CA GLY A 495 -11.05 6.18 5.22
C GLY A 495 -11.29 4.76 4.71
N ALA A 496 -10.91 4.48 3.47
CA ALA A 496 -11.03 3.13 2.90
C ALA A 496 -10.16 2.12 3.67
N VAL A 497 -8.88 2.46 3.91
CA VAL A 497 -7.97 1.59 4.68
C VAL A 497 -8.49 1.40 6.11
N ALA A 498 -8.85 2.48 6.81
CA ALA A 498 -9.37 2.37 8.17
C ALA A 498 -10.71 1.59 8.25
N THR A 499 -11.56 1.73 7.24
CA THR A 499 -12.83 0.97 7.17
C THR A 499 -12.57 -0.51 6.91
N LEU A 500 -11.64 -0.84 6.00
CA LEU A 500 -11.28 -2.23 5.71
C LEU A 500 -10.60 -2.90 6.91
N ASP A 501 -9.65 -2.22 7.56
CA ASP A 501 -9.00 -2.72 8.78
C ASP A 501 -10.02 -2.94 9.91
N GLY A 502 -10.94 -1.99 10.07
CA GLY A 502 -12.04 -2.10 11.02
C GLY A 502 -12.99 -3.26 10.69
N ALA A 503 -13.26 -3.51 9.41
CA ALA A 503 -14.09 -4.62 8.95
C ALA A 503 -13.42 -5.98 9.22
N LYS A 504 -12.15 -6.12 8.88
CA LYS A 504 -11.36 -7.33 9.17
C LYS A 504 -11.29 -7.61 10.68
N ALA A 505 -11.08 -6.57 11.47
CA ALA A 505 -11.09 -6.67 12.93
C ALA A 505 -12.45 -7.11 13.48
N ALA A 506 -13.54 -6.53 12.98
CA ALA A 506 -14.88 -6.89 13.39
C ALA A 506 -15.22 -8.34 13.03
N GLU A 507 -14.84 -8.77 11.83
CA GLU A 507 -15.03 -10.13 11.36
C GLU A 507 -14.23 -11.14 12.19
N THR A 508 -12.95 -10.86 12.45
CA THR A 508 -12.10 -11.71 13.30
C THR A 508 -12.66 -11.84 14.72
N ARG A 509 -13.16 -10.74 15.31
CA ARG A 509 -13.83 -10.78 16.61
C ARG A 509 -15.12 -11.59 16.60
N ALA A 510 -15.93 -11.42 15.56
CA ALA A 510 -17.20 -12.16 15.43
C ALA A 510 -17.00 -13.67 15.29
N ARG A 511 -15.90 -14.08 14.63
CA ARG A 511 -15.54 -15.49 14.43
C ARG A 511 -14.88 -16.11 15.65
N THR A 512 -14.15 -15.36 16.46
CA THR A 512 -13.39 -15.88 17.60
C THR A 512 -14.30 -15.99 18.81
N THR A 513 -14.76 -17.20 19.14
CA THR A 513 -15.53 -17.51 20.35
C THR A 513 -14.65 -18.13 21.43
N ALA A 514 -13.39 -18.40 21.12
CA ALA A 514 -12.42 -18.90 22.08
C ALA A 514 -12.24 -17.93 23.27
N ALA A 515 -12.29 -18.44 24.48
CA ALA A 515 -12.02 -17.64 25.70
C ALA A 515 -10.56 -17.21 25.74
N TYR A 516 -9.66 -18.12 25.37
CA TYR A 516 -8.21 -17.87 25.30
C TYR A 516 -7.64 -18.42 23.99
N VAL A 517 -6.56 -17.79 23.55
CA VAL A 517 -5.75 -18.23 22.41
C VAL A 517 -4.31 -18.34 22.86
N ALA A 518 -3.74 -19.53 22.69
CA ALA A 518 -2.32 -19.76 22.86
C ALA A 518 -1.65 -19.73 21.48
N ALA A 519 -0.72 -18.82 21.28
CA ALA A 519 0.05 -18.66 20.04
C ALA A 519 1.50 -19.11 20.25
N ALA A 520 2.03 -19.83 19.29
CA ALA A 520 3.43 -20.21 19.27
C ALA A 520 4.32 -18.97 19.00
N PRO A 521 5.53 -18.92 19.55
CA PRO A 521 6.41 -17.77 19.40
C PRO A 521 7.11 -17.70 18.04
N SER A 522 7.03 -18.75 17.22
CA SER A 522 7.64 -18.83 15.90
C SER A 522 6.94 -19.88 15.03
N ASP A 523 7.26 -19.91 13.75
CA ASP A 523 6.72 -20.82 12.72
C ASP A 523 6.99 -22.31 13.00
N ALA A 524 7.89 -22.63 13.95
CA ALA A 524 8.09 -24.00 14.41
C ALA A 524 6.91 -24.58 15.20
N GLY A 525 5.95 -23.76 15.58
CA GLY A 525 4.74 -24.18 16.26
C GLY A 525 4.97 -24.77 17.66
N PHE A 526 3.95 -25.35 18.23
CA PHE A 526 4.02 -26.08 19.49
C PHE A 526 4.42 -27.54 19.28
N GLY A 527 5.40 -28.01 20.04
CA GLY A 527 5.78 -29.43 20.06
C GLY A 527 4.74 -30.30 20.80
N PRO A 528 4.77 -31.66 20.58
CA PRO A 528 3.81 -32.59 21.18
C PRO A 528 3.71 -32.43 22.71
N ALA A 529 4.85 -32.33 23.40
CA ALA A 529 4.88 -32.19 24.86
C ALA A 529 4.19 -30.89 25.36
N THR A 530 4.16 -29.81 24.57
CA THR A 530 3.42 -28.60 24.94
C THR A 530 1.93 -28.80 24.71
N LEU A 531 1.55 -29.45 23.60
CA LEU A 531 0.16 -29.77 23.32
C LEU A 531 -0.43 -30.70 24.39
N ASP A 532 0.33 -31.70 24.86
CA ASP A 532 -0.10 -32.58 25.95
C ASP A 532 -0.30 -31.84 27.26
N ARG A 533 0.61 -30.92 27.61
CA ARG A 533 0.41 -30.03 28.77
C ARG A 533 -0.82 -29.13 28.65
N LEU A 534 -1.09 -28.59 27.44
CA LEU A 534 -2.29 -27.79 27.18
C LEU A 534 -3.56 -28.63 27.34
N ARG A 535 -3.56 -29.89 26.84
CA ARG A 535 -4.68 -30.84 27.02
C ARG A 535 -4.94 -31.18 28.48
N ALA A 536 -3.89 -31.20 29.28
CA ALA A 536 -3.97 -31.56 30.71
C ALA A 536 -4.48 -30.40 31.59
N VAL A 537 -4.72 -29.19 31.07
CA VAL A 537 -5.25 -28.05 31.84
C VAL A 537 -6.72 -28.30 32.20
N PRO A 538 -7.08 -28.43 33.50
CA PRO A 538 -8.47 -28.67 33.90
C PRO A 538 -9.41 -27.54 33.45
N GLY A 539 -10.58 -27.89 32.92
CA GLY A 539 -11.56 -26.93 32.46
C GLY A 539 -11.26 -26.29 31.10
N ALA A 540 -10.20 -26.67 30.43
CA ALA A 540 -9.85 -26.21 29.07
C ALA A 540 -10.27 -27.24 28.02
N ARG A 541 -11.03 -26.78 27.02
CA ARG A 541 -11.28 -27.53 25.78
C ARG A 541 -10.44 -26.90 24.66
N ILE A 542 -9.42 -27.63 24.19
CA ILE A 542 -8.49 -27.06 23.23
C ILE A 542 -8.79 -27.47 21.81
N SER A 543 -8.58 -26.54 20.86
CA SER A 543 -8.65 -26.75 19.42
C SER A 543 -7.32 -26.35 18.78
N PRO A 544 -6.37 -27.29 18.66
CA PRO A 544 -5.11 -27.03 18.00
C PRO A 544 -5.31 -26.86 16.49
N SER A 545 -4.66 -25.87 15.92
CA SER A 545 -4.69 -25.62 14.47
C SER A 545 -3.31 -25.23 13.95
N ALA A 546 -3.10 -25.49 12.66
CA ALA A 546 -1.86 -25.19 11.95
C ALA A 546 -2.15 -24.34 10.71
N ALA A 547 -1.35 -23.31 10.46
CA ALA A 547 -1.41 -22.57 9.20
C ALA A 547 -0.82 -23.44 8.07
N GLY A 548 -1.46 -23.38 6.91
CA GLY A 548 -1.06 -24.10 5.72
C GLY A 548 -1.62 -23.43 4.46
N GLU A 549 -1.41 -24.08 3.35
CA GLU A 549 -1.88 -23.64 2.04
C GLU A 549 -2.48 -24.80 1.27
N VAL A 550 -3.43 -24.49 0.41
CA VAL A 550 -4.04 -25.40 -0.54
C VAL A 550 -4.07 -24.72 -1.90
N TYR A 551 -3.72 -25.47 -2.93
CA TYR A 551 -3.76 -25.01 -4.32
C TYR A 551 -4.88 -25.72 -5.05
N VAL A 552 -5.62 -25.00 -5.87
CA VAL A 552 -6.69 -25.51 -6.70
C VAL A 552 -6.52 -25.05 -8.15
N LEU A 553 -6.81 -25.93 -9.10
CA LEU A 553 -6.80 -25.57 -10.51
C LEU A 553 -8.22 -25.18 -10.94
N GLU A 554 -8.44 -23.88 -11.13
CA GLU A 554 -9.73 -23.34 -11.57
C GLU A 554 -9.82 -23.30 -13.08
N ASP A 555 -10.99 -23.69 -13.61
CA ASP A 555 -11.29 -23.80 -15.06
C ASP A 555 -10.23 -24.62 -15.85
N GLY A 556 -9.45 -25.46 -15.18
CA GLY A 556 -8.37 -26.23 -15.80
C GLY A 556 -7.17 -25.40 -16.27
N VAL A 557 -7.11 -24.10 -15.93
CA VAL A 557 -6.10 -23.16 -16.44
C VAL A 557 -5.42 -22.35 -15.36
N ALA A 558 -6.12 -21.86 -14.34
CA ALA A 558 -5.59 -20.98 -13.31
C ALA A 558 -5.26 -21.79 -12.04
N LEU A 559 -3.99 -21.80 -11.63
CA LEU A 559 -3.59 -22.38 -10.36
C LEU A 559 -3.70 -21.31 -9.27
N VAL A 560 -4.69 -21.45 -8.40
CA VAL A 560 -5.03 -20.50 -7.33
C VAL A 560 -4.52 -21.03 -6.00
N ARG A 561 -3.81 -20.20 -5.25
CA ARG A 561 -3.34 -20.46 -3.89
C ARG A 561 -4.36 -19.91 -2.89
N SER A 562 -4.81 -20.76 -1.97
CA SER A 562 -5.69 -20.38 -0.87
C SER A 562 -5.02 -20.63 0.47
N GLN A 563 -5.07 -19.67 1.38
CA GLN A 563 -4.63 -19.90 2.76
C GLN A 563 -5.55 -20.92 3.42
N ALA A 564 -4.97 -21.91 4.05
CA ALA A 564 -5.69 -22.98 4.70
C ALA A 564 -5.35 -23.06 6.19
N ARG A 565 -6.33 -23.47 6.99
CA ARG A 565 -6.09 -23.82 8.39
C ARG A 565 -6.42 -25.26 8.63
N ALA A 566 -5.42 -26.01 9.06
CA ALA A 566 -5.56 -27.42 9.40
C ALA A 566 -5.97 -27.54 10.87
N VAL A 567 -7.07 -28.21 11.15
CA VAL A 567 -7.63 -28.38 12.51
C VAL A 567 -7.53 -29.84 12.94
N ALA A 568 -7.17 -30.05 14.21
CA ALA A 568 -7.03 -31.39 14.74
C ALA A 568 -8.39 -32.05 15.05
N ASP A 569 -9.39 -31.24 15.45
CA ASP A 569 -10.73 -31.69 15.81
C ASP A 569 -11.77 -30.70 15.31
N PRO A 570 -12.57 -31.06 14.32
CA PRO A 570 -13.66 -30.23 13.79
C PRO A 570 -14.73 -29.91 14.83
N GLY A 571 -14.99 -30.80 15.81
CA GLY A 571 -15.93 -30.55 16.89
C GLY A 571 -15.43 -29.48 17.87
N ALA A 572 -14.13 -29.51 18.20
CA ALA A 572 -13.50 -28.47 19.01
C ALA A 572 -13.44 -27.13 18.25
N LEU A 573 -13.24 -27.14 16.92
CA LEU A 573 -13.31 -25.94 16.10
C LEU A 573 -14.68 -25.27 16.22
N ALA A 574 -15.76 -26.01 16.12
CA ALA A 574 -17.13 -25.47 16.24
C ALA A 574 -17.40 -24.84 17.62
N ALA A 575 -16.69 -25.26 18.66
CA ALA A 575 -16.80 -24.70 20.02
C ALA A 575 -15.96 -23.43 20.21
N THR A 576 -14.88 -23.28 19.45
CA THR A 576 -13.90 -22.16 19.61
C THR A 576 -13.99 -21.11 18.53
N ALA A 577 -14.68 -21.38 17.41
CA ALA A 577 -14.85 -20.49 16.29
C ALA A 577 -16.28 -20.53 15.74
N ARG A 578 -16.84 -19.35 15.49
CA ARG A 578 -18.10 -19.20 14.75
C ARG A 578 -17.79 -18.87 13.32
N LEU A 579 -17.64 -19.90 12.49
CA LEU A 579 -17.38 -19.69 11.06
C LEU A 579 -18.65 -19.22 10.33
N PRO A 580 -18.56 -18.27 9.38
CA PRO A 580 -19.68 -17.77 8.59
C PRO A 580 -20.05 -18.79 7.51
N VAL A 581 -20.83 -19.80 7.85
CA VAL A 581 -21.22 -20.89 6.95
C VAL A 581 -22.39 -20.47 6.10
N ALA A 582 -22.19 -20.36 4.79
CA ALA A 582 -23.25 -20.14 3.81
C ALA A 582 -24.03 -21.45 3.50
N LYS A 583 -23.34 -22.59 3.37
CA LYS A 583 -23.93 -23.90 3.05
C LYS A 583 -23.15 -25.01 3.72
N GLY A 584 -23.80 -26.11 4.09
CA GLY A 584 -23.17 -27.28 4.73
C GLY A 584 -23.02 -27.12 6.25
N ARG A 585 -22.12 -27.89 6.86
CA ARG A 585 -21.85 -27.86 8.31
C ARG A 585 -20.36 -28.10 8.58
N VAL A 586 -19.78 -27.33 9.51
CA VAL A 586 -18.36 -27.49 9.94
C VAL A 586 -18.10 -28.88 10.53
N ALA A 587 -19.08 -29.45 11.22
CA ALA A 587 -18.97 -30.78 11.83
C ALA A 587 -18.86 -31.93 10.81
N ASP A 588 -19.20 -31.70 9.54
CA ASP A 588 -19.06 -32.70 8.47
C ASP A 588 -17.62 -32.70 7.85
N LEU A 589 -16.69 -31.92 8.40
CA LEU A 589 -15.29 -31.93 8.02
C LEU A 589 -14.62 -33.21 8.52
N ASP A 590 -14.02 -33.95 7.60
CA ASP A 590 -13.28 -35.17 7.84
C ASP A 590 -11.99 -35.22 6.98
N ASP A 591 -11.18 -36.27 7.08
CA ASP A 591 -9.91 -36.40 6.37
C ASP A 591 -10.07 -36.52 4.83
N ARG A 592 -11.29 -36.69 4.34
CA ARG A 592 -11.64 -36.76 2.90
C ARG A 592 -12.42 -35.54 2.42
N SER A 593 -12.51 -34.54 3.26
CA SER A 593 -13.28 -33.33 2.92
C SER A 593 -12.55 -32.05 3.23
N ILE A 594 -13.09 -30.95 2.71
CA ILE A 594 -12.56 -29.60 2.78
C ILE A 594 -13.69 -28.60 2.98
N ILE A 595 -13.47 -27.56 3.75
CA ILE A 595 -14.33 -26.38 3.79
C ILE A 595 -13.69 -25.32 2.91
N VAL A 596 -14.48 -24.75 1.99
CA VAL A 596 -14.05 -23.71 1.04
C VAL A 596 -14.85 -22.44 1.28
N ASN A 597 -14.51 -21.34 0.62
CA ASN A 597 -15.29 -20.11 0.61
C ASN A 597 -16.02 -19.93 -0.75
N GLU A 598 -16.95 -18.98 -0.83
CA GLU A 598 -17.71 -18.68 -2.05
C GLU A 598 -16.86 -18.13 -3.20
N GLU A 599 -15.62 -17.72 -2.95
CA GLU A 599 -14.70 -17.25 -3.98
C GLU A 599 -14.19 -18.39 -4.88
N TRP A 600 -14.22 -19.62 -4.38
CA TRP A 600 -13.81 -20.75 -5.18
C TRP A 600 -14.80 -20.99 -6.32
N ARG A 601 -14.30 -21.27 -7.50
CA ARG A 601 -15.12 -21.57 -8.66
C ARG A 601 -16.10 -22.75 -8.42
N GLU A 602 -15.59 -23.83 -7.82
CA GLU A 602 -16.43 -24.94 -7.36
C GLU A 602 -16.63 -24.80 -5.83
N HIS A 603 -17.82 -24.40 -5.45
CA HIS A 603 -18.24 -24.23 -4.05
C HIS A 603 -19.58 -24.93 -3.76
N THR A 604 -19.82 -26.07 -4.40
CA THR A 604 -21.05 -26.86 -4.19
C THR A 604 -20.81 -27.95 -3.15
N VAL A 605 -21.55 -27.92 -2.04
CA VAL A 605 -21.46 -28.96 -0.99
C VAL A 605 -21.71 -30.35 -1.57
N GLY A 606 -20.87 -31.30 -1.20
CA GLY A 606 -20.89 -32.68 -1.67
C GLY A 606 -20.09 -32.96 -2.95
N ARG A 607 -19.72 -31.94 -3.71
CA ARG A 607 -18.83 -32.07 -4.86
C ARG A 607 -17.40 -32.37 -4.42
N SER A 608 -16.67 -33.09 -5.24
CA SER A 608 -15.25 -33.38 -5.03
C SER A 608 -14.39 -32.44 -5.87
N VAL A 609 -13.39 -31.85 -5.23
CA VAL A 609 -12.40 -30.98 -5.85
C VAL A 609 -11.02 -31.58 -5.76
N ARG A 610 -10.23 -31.41 -6.82
CA ARG A 610 -8.83 -31.79 -6.84
C ARG A 610 -8.02 -30.63 -6.30
N VAL A 611 -7.23 -30.88 -5.28
CA VAL A 611 -6.39 -29.89 -4.61
C VAL A 611 -4.98 -30.41 -4.40
N TRP A 612 -4.01 -29.53 -4.28
CA TRP A 612 -2.66 -29.84 -3.84
C TRP A 612 -2.43 -29.18 -2.49
N LEU A 613 -1.95 -29.96 -1.55
CA LEU A 613 -1.63 -29.47 -0.20
C LEU A 613 -0.36 -28.62 -0.21
N GLY A 614 -0.04 -27.97 0.90
CA GLY A 614 1.10 -27.06 1.02
C GLY A 614 2.48 -27.67 0.70
N ASP A 615 2.60 -28.99 0.69
CA ASP A 615 3.78 -29.75 0.25
C ASP A 615 3.67 -30.24 -1.22
N GLY A 616 2.64 -29.83 -1.96
CA GLY A 616 2.37 -30.26 -3.31
C GLY A 616 1.78 -31.68 -3.44
N THR A 617 1.36 -32.30 -2.34
CA THR A 617 0.67 -33.61 -2.39
C THR A 617 -0.72 -33.42 -2.97
N GLU A 618 -1.03 -34.14 -4.07
CA GLU A 618 -2.37 -34.13 -4.66
C GLU A 618 -3.36 -34.92 -3.82
N ARG A 619 -4.55 -34.33 -3.63
CA ARG A 619 -5.70 -34.94 -2.97
C ARG A 619 -6.99 -34.62 -3.71
N VAL A 620 -7.93 -35.53 -3.61
CA VAL A 620 -9.34 -35.26 -4.02
C VAL A 620 -10.16 -35.21 -2.76
N LEU A 621 -10.72 -34.03 -2.46
CA LEU A 621 -11.48 -33.78 -1.25
C LEU A 621 -12.90 -33.37 -1.60
N ARG A 622 -13.88 -33.81 -0.78
CA ARG A 622 -15.28 -33.48 -0.92
C ARG A 622 -15.56 -32.16 -0.16
N ILE A 623 -16.27 -31.25 -0.76
CA ILE A 623 -16.68 -30.00 -0.10
C ILE A 623 -17.71 -30.34 1.00
N ALA A 624 -17.36 -30.13 2.26
CA ALA A 624 -18.20 -30.35 3.43
C ALA A 624 -19.07 -29.13 3.76
N ALA A 625 -18.48 -27.95 3.64
CA ALA A 625 -19.17 -26.68 3.86
C ALA A 625 -18.58 -25.59 2.98
N VAL A 626 -19.36 -24.53 2.79
CA VAL A 626 -18.97 -23.31 2.07
C VAL A 626 -19.12 -22.13 3.02
N LEU A 627 -18.07 -21.32 3.16
CA LEU A 627 -18.06 -20.11 3.96
C LEU A 627 -18.41 -18.89 3.09
N GLU A 628 -19.09 -17.91 3.68
CA GLU A 628 -19.30 -16.60 3.05
C GLU A 628 -17.96 -15.95 2.74
N THR A 629 -17.88 -15.12 1.67
CA THR A 629 -16.65 -14.42 1.26
C THR A 629 -16.14 -13.46 2.33
N GLY A 630 -17.04 -12.70 2.97
CA GLY A 630 -16.68 -11.70 3.97
C GLY A 630 -15.72 -10.64 3.42
N THR A 631 -14.64 -10.35 4.15
CA THR A 631 -13.57 -9.42 3.71
C THR A 631 -12.52 -10.09 2.83
N GLY A 632 -12.71 -11.34 2.41
CA GLY A 632 -11.76 -12.13 1.61
C GLY A 632 -10.78 -12.97 2.44
N ASP A 633 -10.80 -12.89 3.78
CA ASP A 633 -9.87 -13.62 4.67
C ASP A 633 -10.52 -14.88 5.29
N ASN A 634 -11.59 -15.40 4.69
CA ASN A 634 -12.36 -16.55 5.23
C ASN A 634 -11.69 -17.90 5.03
N GLY A 635 -10.53 -17.96 4.40
CA GLY A 635 -9.68 -19.13 4.35
C GLY A 635 -10.36 -20.46 3.98
N VAL A 636 -9.54 -21.49 3.88
CA VAL A 636 -9.94 -22.88 3.67
C VAL A 636 -9.66 -23.65 4.96
N TYR A 637 -10.51 -24.63 5.30
CA TYR A 637 -10.26 -25.51 6.44
C TYR A 637 -10.12 -26.95 5.98
N VAL A 638 -9.09 -27.61 6.52
CA VAL A 638 -8.80 -29.04 6.34
C VAL A 638 -8.53 -29.68 7.68
N THR A 639 -8.53 -31.02 7.76
CA THR A 639 -8.11 -31.72 8.98
C THR A 639 -6.56 -31.76 9.09
N ALA A 640 -6.07 -32.06 10.27
CA ALA A 640 -4.62 -32.22 10.53
C ALA A 640 -3.97 -33.31 9.63
N ALA A 641 -4.73 -34.32 9.17
CA ALA A 641 -4.24 -35.31 8.21
C ALA A 641 -3.87 -34.70 6.86
N ASN A 642 -4.49 -33.59 6.49
CA ASN A 642 -4.23 -32.82 5.27
C ASN A 642 -3.35 -31.58 5.54
N ALA A 643 -2.72 -31.48 6.70
CA ALA A 643 -1.85 -30.37 7.09
C ALA A 643 -0.47 -30.40 6.41
N ALA A 644 -0.14 -31.46 5.64
CA ALA A 644 1.18 -31.64 5.05
C ALA A 644 2.34 -31.49 6.05
N GLY A 645 2.15 -31.93 7.31
CA GLY A 645 3.12 -31.78 8.39
C GLY A 645 3.26 -30.37 8.96
N ALA A 646 2.27 -29.47 8.76
CA ALA A 646 2.26 -28.12 9.32
C ALA A 646 2.36 -28.13 10.86
N PRO A 647 3.28 -27.36 11.50
CA PRO A 647 3.33 -27.25 12.95
C PRO A 647 2.11 -26.50 13.46
N VAL A 648 1.63 -26.91 14.65
CA VAL A 648 0.55 -26.22 15.34
C VAL A 648 1.05 -24.86 15.81
N ASP A 649 0.63 -23.82 15.15
CA ASP A 649 1.00 -22.42 15.46
C ASP A 649 0.05 -21.77 16.47
N ARG A 650 -1.19 -22.29 16.56
CA ARG A 650 -2.27 -21.71 17.37
C ARG A 650 -3.10 -22.80 18.05
N VAL A 651 -3.48 -22.51 19.28
CA VAL A 651 -4.42 -23.36 20.04
C VAL A 651 -5.52 -22.45 20.59
N ASP A 652 -6.72 -22.63 20.08
CA ASP A 652 -7.92 -21.96 20.57
C ASP A 652 -8.49 -22.75 21.76
N VAL A 653 -8.96 -22.05 22.78
CA VAL A 653 -9.41 -22.66 24.04
C VAL A 653 -10.81 -22.18 24.38
N ALA A 654 -11.76 -23.10 24.48
CA ALA A 654 -13.05 -22.87 25.10
C ALA A 654 -13.03 -23.32 26.57
N LEU A 655 -13.79 -22.62 27.41
CA LEU A 655 -13.98 -23.02 28.80
C LEU A 655 -15.02 -24.13 28.89
N ALA A 656 -14.75 -25.13 29.71
CA ALA A 656 -15.77 -26.11 30.11
C ALA A 656 -16.80 -25.44 31.05
N ASP A 657 -18.01 -25.99 31.10
CA ASP A 657 -19.06 -25.45 31.93
C ASP A 657 -18.65 -25.42 33.41
N GLY A 658 -18.74 -24.22 34.02
CA GLY A 658 -18.37 -24.00 35.43
C GLY A 658 -16.87 -23.90 35.69
N ALA A 659 -16.01 -23.87 34.66
CA ALA A 659 -14.57 -23.67 34.85
C ALA A 659 -14.26 -22.21 35.26
N ASP A 660 -13.34 -22.05 36.23
CA ASP A 660 -12.81 -20.74 36.60
C ASP A 660 -11.87 -20.20 35.52
N PRO A 661 -12.22 -19.07 34.86
CA PRO A 661 -11.44 -18.50 33.79
C PRO A 661 -10.00 -18.16 34.19
N ASP A 662 -9.79 -17.64 35.40
CA ASP A 662 -8.47 -17.24 35.85
C ASP A 662 -7.56 -18.43 36.17
N ALA A 663 -8.12 -19.50 36.71
CA ALA A 663 -7.40 -20.74 36.95
C ALA A 663 -6.99 -21.42 35.61
N VAL A 664 -7.89 -21.44 34.63
CA VAL A 664 -7.60 -21.93 33.28
C VAL A 664 -6.51 -21.07 32.62
N ALA A 665 -6.60 -19.75 32.67
CA ALA A 665 -5.59 -18.85 32.12
C ALA A 665 -4.20 -19.06 32.76
N ALA A 666 -4.15 -19.24 34.07
CA ALA A 666 -2.91 -19.53 34.77
C ALA A 666 -2.31 -20.90 34.36
N GLY A 667 -3.15 -21.95 34.27
CA GLY A 667 -2.76 -23.26 33.79
C GLY A 667 -2.21 -23.23 32.34
N LEU A 668 -2.91 -22.50 31.44
CA LEU A 668 -2.47 -22.33 30.04
C LEU A 668 -1.12 -21.62 29.95
N ARG A 669 -0.93 -20.53 30.71
CA ARG A 669 0.36 -19.81 30.76
C ARG A 669 1.50 -20.71 31.26
N ALA A 670 1.24 -21.49 32.31
CA ALA A 670 2.21 -22.47 32.81
C ALA A 670 2.53 -23.55 31.77
N ALA A 671 1.53 -24.04 31.05
CA ALA A 671 1.71 -25.07 30.01
C ALA A 671 2.55 -24.60 28.84
N VAL A 672 2.38 -23.35 28.38
CA VAL A 672 3.13 -22.80 27.25
C VAL A 672 4.47 -22.16 27.63
N ALA A 673 4.68 -21.80 28.90
CA ALA A 673 5.90 -21.13 29.38
C ALA A 673 7.20 -21.83 28.95
N PRO A 674 7.31 -23.19 29.00
CA PRO A 674 8.50 -23.87 28.54
C PRO A 674 8.80 -23.73 27.05
N SER A 675 7.77 -23.46 26.23
CA SER A 675 7.91 -23.28 24.77
C SER A 675 8.01 -21.78 24.37
N GLY A 676 7.91 -20.85 25.32
CA GLY A 676 7.90 -19.41 25.03
C GLY A 676 6.62 -18.91 24.36
N GLY A 677 5.55 -19.72 24.33
CA GLY A 677 4.27 -19.34 23.77
C GLY A 677 3.59 -18.23 24.59
N ARG A 678 2.67 -17.52 23.98
CA ARG A 678 1.86 -16.47 24.61
C ARG A 678 0.42 -16.92 24.72
N VAL A 679 -0.22 -16.58 25.85
CA VAL A 679 -1.66 -16.79 26.06
C VAL A 679 -2.30 -15.41 26.19
N SER A 680 -3.26 -15.13 25.35
CA SER A 680 -4.10 -13.93 25.36
C SER A 680 -5.59 -14.33 25.47
N SER A 681 -6.41 -13.43 25.94
CA SER A 681 -7.87 -13.61 25.80
C SER A 681 -8.24 -13.59 24.32
N GLY A 682 -9.33 -14.26 23.93
CA GLY A 682 -9.80 -14.30 22.56
C GLY A 682 -10.00 -12.90 21.96
N HIS A 683 -10.54 -11.98 22.75
CA HIS A 683 -10.70 -10.57 22.34
C HIS A 683 -9.35 -9.86 22.12
N ALA A 684 -8.43 -9.99 23.07
CA ALA A 684 -7.10 -9.36 22.94
C ALA A 684 -6.30 -9.95 21.78
N TRP A 685 -6.49 -11.25 21.50
CA TRP A 685 -5.88 -11.89 20.34
C TRP A 685 -6.49 -11.36 19.03
N ALA A 686 -7.82 -11.26 18.96
CA ALA A 686 -8.51 -10.75 17.78
C ALA A 686 -8.13 -9.29 17.47
N ASP A 687 -7.96 -8.47 18.52
CA ASP A 687 -7.50 -7.09 18.38
C ASP A 687 -6.02 -7.01 17.90
N ALA A 688 -5.17 -7.91 18.40
CA ALA A 688 -3.77 -7.97 18.02
C ALA A 688 -3.55 -8.61 16.62
N ALA A 689 -4.40 -9.57 16.25
CA ALA A 689 -4.38 -10.21 14.94
C ALA A 689 -5.01 -9.34 13.84
N SER A 690 -5.75 -8.30 14.25
CA SER A 690 -6.22 -7.30 13.29
C SER A 690 -5.00 -6.55 12.77
N PRO A 691 -4.80 -6.44 11.46
CA PRO A 691 -3.74 -5.63 10.91
C PRO A 691 -4.02 -4.17 11.28
N GLY A 692 -3.55 -3.74 12.44
CA GLY A 692 -3.30 -2.34 12.69
C GLY A 692 -2.32 -1.95 11.59
N SER A 693 -2.65 -0.90 10.82
CA SER A 693 -1.86 -0.48 9.68
C SER A 693 -0.38 -0.60 10.03
N GLU A 694 0.27 -1.63 9.51
CA GLU A 694 1.70 -1.83 9.71
C GLU A 694 2.39 -0.51 9.46
N GLY A 695 3.41 -0.17 10.24
CA GLY A 695 4.10 1.12 10.14
C GLY A 695 4.43 1.50 8.68
N ALA A 696 4.72 0.49 7.86
CA ALA A 696 4.93 0.58 6.42
C ALA A 696 3.71 1.13 5.65
N THR A 697 2.51 0.60 5.88
CA THR A 697 1.29 1.08 5.22
C THR A 697 1.00 2.53 5.60
N ARG A 698 1.19 2.87 6.88
CA ARG A 698 1.01 4.23 7.38
C ARG A 698 2.03 5.20 6.78
N ALA A 699 3.31 4.84 6.73
CA ALA A 699 4.35 5.65 6.11
C ALA A 699 4.10 5.86 4.61
N GLY A 700 3.68 4.81 3.89
CA GLY A 700 3.28 4.89 2.49
C GLY A 700 2.10 5.84 2.24
N LEU A 701 1.07 5.78 3.09
CA LEU A 701 -0.06 6.71 3.02
C LEU A 701 0.35 8.15 3.33
N LEU A 702 1.25 8.37 4.32
CA LEU A 702 1.79 9.69 4.62
C LEU A 702 2.61 10.27 3.47
N LEU A 703 3.34 9.44 2.73
CA LEU A 703 4.04 9.86 1.52
C LEU A 703 3.06 10.38 0.45
N VAL A 704 2.03 9.60 0.13
CA VAL A 704 1.00 9.98 -0.87
C VAL A 704 0.28 11.25 -0.44
N LEU A 705 -0.08 11.35 0.85
CA LEU A 705 -0.74 12.52 1.41
C LEU A 705 0.18 13.76 1.41
N GLY A 706 1.46 13.59 1.75
CA GLY A 706 2.45 14.66 1.70
C GLY A 706 2.61 15.24 0.31
N ILE A 707 2.65 14.40 -0.71
CA ILE A 707 2.67 14.79 -2.12
C ILE A 707 1.41 15.62 -2.47
N ALA A 708 0.24 15.13 -2.09
CA ALA A 708 -1.02 15.82 -2.36
C ALA A 708 -1.11 17.19 -1.66
N LEU A 709 -0.66 17.26 -0.40
CA LEU A 709 -0.60 18.50 0.37
C LEU A 709 0.38 19.53 -0.20
N LEU A 710 1.56 19.10 -0.61
CA LEU A 710 2.56 19.95 -1.24
C LEU A 710 1.99 20.60 -2.51
N TYR A 711 1.37 19.77 -3.34
CA TYR A 711 0.71 20.25 -4.56
C TYR A 711 -0.41 21.23 -4.28
N THR A 712 -1.26 20.92 -3.30
CA THR A 712 -2.37 21.79 -2.93
C THR A 712 -1.87 23.13 -2.39
N GLY A 713 -0.84 23.11 -1.54
CA GLY A 713 -0.21 24.31 -1.03
C GLY A 713 0.25 25.24 -2.16
N ILE A 714 0.99 24.69 -3.12
CA ILE A 714 1.48 25.45 -4.26
C ILE A 714 0.33 25.94 -5.15
N SER A 715 -0.66 25.09 -5.39
CA SER A 715 -1.84 25.45 -6.20
C SER A 715 -2.65 26.58 -5.57
N VAL A 716 -2.90 26.52 -4.26
CA VAL A 716 -3.63 27.57 -3.52
C VAL A 716 -2.85 28.86 -3.55
N VAL A 717 -1.56 28.84 -3.18
CA VAL A 717 -0.70 30.05 -3.18
C VAL A 717 -0.64 30.66 -4.57
N ASN A 718 -0.40 29.85 -5.59
CA ASN A 718 -0.34 30.30 -6.97
C ASN A 718 -1.64 30.95 -7.44
N THR A 719 -2.79 30.30 -7.20
CA THR A 719 -4.09 30.80 -7.64
C THR A 719 -4.46 32.11 -6.92
N VAL A 720 -4.10 32.23 -5.64
CA VAL A 720 -4.30 33.46 -4.84
C VAL A 720 -3.41 34.59 -5.33
N LEU A 721 -2.12 34.33 -5.60
CA LEU A 721 -1.18 35.30 -6.14
C LEU A 721 -1.62 35.83 -7.52
N MET A 722 -2.06 34.93 -8.40
CA MET A 722 -2.61 35.31 -9.70
C MET A 722 -3.88 36.16 -9.58
N ALA A 723 -4.71 35.96 -8.56
CA ALA A 723 -5.92 36.76 -8.32
C ALA A 723 -5.62 38.13 -7.67
N ALA A 724 -4.42 38.35 -7.13
CA ALA A 724 -4.06 39.57 -6.38
C ALA A 724 -4.24 40.87 -7.15
N PRO A 725 -3.87 41.01 -8.45
CA PRO A 725 -4.05 42.29 -9.17
C PRO A 725 -5.50 42.77 -9.28
N ALA A 726 -6.44 41.85 -9.48
CA ALA A 726 -7.87 42.17 -9.50
C ALA A 726 -8.35 42.64 -8.12
N ARG A 727 -7.86 42.01 -7.05
CA ARG A 727 -8.21 42.36 -5.66
C ARG A 727 -7.72 43.76 -5.24
N ILE A 728 -6.58 44.20 -5.76
CA ILE A 728 -6.06 45.54 -5.43
C ILE A 728 -7.04 46.66 -5.82
N ARG A 729 -7.77 46.47 -6.93
CA ARG A 729 -8.81 47.42 -7.32
C ARG A 729 -10.04 47.36 -6.41
N GLU A 730 -10.53 46.18 -6.09
CA GLU A 730 -11.65 45.99 -5.15
C GLU A 730 -11.32 46.55 -3.76
N GLN A 731 -10.10 46.33 -3.26
CA GLN A 731 -9.61 46.87 -1.99
C GLN A 731 -9.55 48.43 -2.02
N ALA A 732 -9.12 49.02 -3.14
CA ALA A 732 -9.10 50.47 -3.31
C ALA A 732 -10.51 51.05 -3.25
N VAL A 733 -11.50 50.44 -3.87
CA VAL A 733 -12.91 50.85 -3.82
C VAL A 733 -13.45 50.78 -2.40
N LEU A 734 -13.18 49.73 -1.65
CA LEU A 734 -13.58 49.58 -0.24
C LEU A 734 -12.97 50.71 0.64
N ARG A 735 -11.71 51.07 0.41
CA ARG A 735 -11.08 52.19 1.14
C ARG A 735 -11.68 53.53 0.76
N LEU A 736 -11.97 53.77 -0.52
CA LEU A 736 -12.68 54.96 -0.95
C LEU A 736 -14.07 55.04 -0.33
N ALA A 737 -14.70 53.90 -0.03
CA ALA A 737 -15.96 53.83 0.71
C ALA A 737 -15.79 53.95 2.25
N GLY A 738 -14.56 54.23 2.76
CA GLY A 738 -14.31 54.49 4.18
C GLY A 738 -13.89 53.26 5.00
N ALA A 739 -13.61 52.09 4.38
CA ALA A 739 -13.16 50.89 5.11
C ALA A 739 -11.75 51.09 5.64
N THR A 740 -11.51 50.72 6.91
CA THR A 740 -10.16 50.66 7.51
C THR A 740 -9.33 49.51 6.96
N ASP A 741 -8.00 49.62 7.03
CA ASP A 741 -7.09 48.55 6.58
C ASP A 741 -7.37 47.23 7.29
N GLY A 742 -7.68 47.24 8.58
CA GLY A 742 -8.06 46.05 9.34
C GLY A 742 -9.36 45.40 8.88
N GLN A 743 -10.36 46.23 8.46
CA GLN A 743 -11.61 45.73 7.90
C GLN A 743 -11.38 45.06 6.53
N VAL A 744 -10.54 45.65 5.68
CA VAL A 744 -10.18 45.08 4.38
C VAL A 744 -9.48 43.75 4.54
N LEU A 745 -8.50 43.65 5.48
CA LEU A 745 -7.78 42.38 5.75
C LEU A 745 -8.71 41.31 6.32
N ARG A 746 -9.67 41.65 7.20
CA ARG A 746 -10.69 40.71 7.70
C ARG A 746 -11.59 40.19 6.58
N VAL A 747 -12.02 41.03 5.65
CA VAL A 747 -12.82 40.60 4.49
C VAL A 747 -12.03 39.62 3.64
N VAL A 748 -10.76 39.90 3.34
CA VAL A 748 -9.87 39.05 2.54
C VAL A 748 -9.64 37.72 3.22
N ALA A 749 -9.39 37.70 4.52
CA ALA A 749 -9.22 36.47 5.30
C ALA A 749 -10.50 35.64 5.32
N ALA A 750 -11.65 36.25 5.62
CA ALA A 750 -12.93 35.56 5.69
C ALA A 750 -13.35 34.96 4.34
N GLU A 751 -13.08 35.67 3.23
CA GLU A 751 -13.32 35.18 1.88
C GLU A 751 -12.46 33.94 1.59
N SER A 752 -11.16 33.97 1.95
CA SER A 752 -10.26 32.83 1.77
C SER A 752 -10.69 31.59 2.59
N LEU A 753 -11.08 31.80 3.85
CA LEU A 753 -11.59 30.74 4.72
C LEU A 753 -12.92 30.17 4.20
N THR A 754 -13.80 31.01 3.64
CA THR A 754 -15.03 30.53 3.02
C THR A 754 -14.76 29.63 1.83
N VAL A 755 -13.76 29.95 1.00
CA VAL A 755 -13.34 29.12 -0.12
C VAL A 755 -12.81 27.76 0.35
N VAL A 756 -11.95 27.75 1.39
CA VAL A 756 -11.44 26.51 1.98
C VAL A 756 -12.57 25.67 2.56
N ALA A 757 -13.51 26.28 3.28
CA ALA A 757 -14.67 25.60 3.83
C ALA A 757 -15.54 24.94 2.74
N VAL A 758 -15.75 25.64 1.62
CA VAL A 758 -16.46 25.08 0.46
C VAL A 758 -15.70 23.88 -0.12
N GLY A 759 -14.39 23.99 -0.33
CA GLY A 759 -13.55 22.90 -0.84
C GLY A 759 -13.56 21.70 0.11
N THR A 760 -13.45 21.94 1.41
CA THR A 760 -13.49 20.90 2.45
C THR A 760 -14.82 20.17 2.46
N LEU A 761 -15.95 20.88 2.45
CA LEU A 761 -17.27 20.25 2.44
C LEU A 761 -17.51 19.40 1.18
N LEU A 762 -17.09 19.90 0.03
CA LEU A 762 -17.17 19.13 -1.23
C LEU A 762 -16.25 17.92 -1.20
N GLY A 763 -15.05 18.05 -0.64
CA GLY A 763 -14.11 16.94 -0.47
C GLY A 763 -14.64 15.88 0.47
N LEU A 764 -15.21 16.26 1.61
CA LEU A 764 -15.85 15.36 2.56
C LEU A 764 -17.09 14.68 1.96
N ALA A 765 -17.85 15.38 1.13
CA ALA A 765 -19.01 14.78 0.45
C ALA A 765 -18.58 13.69 -0.54
N VAL A 766 -17.49 13.92 -1.28
CA VAL A 766 -16.91 12.91 -2.18
C VAL A 766 -16.39 11.71 -1.40
N ALA A 767 -15.61 11.94 -0.32
CA ALA A 767 -15.11 10.87 0.54
C ALA A 767 -16.26 10.08 1.19
N GLY A 768 -17.30 10.77 1.66
CA GLY A 768 -18.48 10.13 2.22
C GLY A 768 -19.23 9.27 1.22
N LEU A 769 -19.36 9.70 -0.03
CA LEU A 769 -19.99 8.91 -1.09
C LEU A 769 -19.17 7.67 -1.45
N ASP A 770 -17.85 7.80 -1.47
CA ASP A 770 -16.93 6.69 -1.74
C ASP A 770 -16.99 5.64 -0.63
N LEU A 771 -16.88 6.08 0.63
CA LEU A 771 -16.97 5.22 1.81
C LEU A 771 -18.37 4.60 1.99
N ALA A 772 -19.44 5.30 1.59
CA ALA A 772 -20.79 4.73 1.59
C ALA A 772 -20.93 3.57 0.60
N GLY A 773 -20.25 3.65 -0.56
CA GLY A 773 -20.18 2.54 -1.51
C GLY A 773 -19.45 1.33 -0.94
N MET A 774 -18.32 1.56 -0.25
CA MET A 774 -17.59 0.50 0.44
C MET A 774 -18.36 -0.11 1.59
N TRP A 775 -19.06 0.72 2.38
CA TRP A 775 -19.95 0.24 3.43
C TRP A 775 -21.11 -0.60 2.87
N ALA A 776 -21.70 -0.21 1.74
CA ALA A 776 -22.73 -0.99 1.08
C ALA A 776 -22.20 -2.36 0.63
N ALA A 777 -20.96 -2.42 0.11
CA ALA A 777 -20.31 -3.68 -0.24
C ALA A 777 -20.10 -4.58 0.99
N LEU A 778 -19.57 -4.03 2.09
CA LEU A 778 -19.38 -4.76 3.35
C LEU A 778 -20.71 -5.27 3.92
N ALA A 779 -21.79 -4.47 3.81
CA ALA A 779 -23.12 -4.89 4.24
C ALA A 779 -23.67 -6.06 3.41
N LEU A 780 -23.44 -6.07 2.09
CA LEU A 780 -23.80 -7.18 1.20
C LEU A 780 -22.97 -8.44 1.49
N LEU A 781 -21.73 -8.28 1.92
CA LEU A 781 -20.84 -9.36 2.33
C LEU A 781 -21.06 -9.83 3.78
N SER A 782 -22.16 -9.40 4.41
CA SER A 782 -22.51 -9.75 5.80
C SER A 782 -21.50 -9.32 6.86
N VAL A 783 -20.66 -8.31 6.56
CA VAL A 783 -19.65 -7.78 7.49
C VAL A 783 -20.18 -6.51 8.18
N PRO A 784 -20.56 -6.56 9.47
CA PRO A 784 -21.12 -5.41 10.19
C PRO A 784 -20.01 -4.44 10.64
N ALA A 785 -19.50 -3.63 9.72
CA ALA A 785 -18.50 -2.63 10.04
C ALA A 785 -18.97 -1.22 9.61
N PRO A 786 -18.96 -0.23 10.51
CA PRO A 786 -19.30 1.14 10.15
C PRO A 786 -18.19 1.77 9.32
N PRO A 787 -18.52 2.69 8.39
CA PRO A 787 -17.51 3.43 7.64
C PRO A 787 -16.73 4.36 8.58
N VAL A 788 -15.41 4.36 8.47
CA VAL A 788 -14.52 5.17 9.32
C VAL A 788 -14.05 6.39 8.54
N LEU A 789 -14.55 7.58 8.92
CA LEU A 789 -14.06 8.83 8.36
C LEU A 789 -12.85 9.32 9.19
N PRO A 790 -11.69 9.57 8.58
CA PRO A 790 -10.49 9.99 9.32
C PRO A 790 -10.55 11.50 9.64
N TRP A 791 -11.39 11.89 10.59
CA TRP A 791 -11.66 13.29 10.97
C TRP A 791 -10.40 14.07 11.34
N ALA A 792 -9.47 13.44 12.07
CA ALA A 792 -8.23 14.08 12.47
C ALA A 792 -7.36 14.44 11.25
N ALA A 793 -7.20 13.51 10.29
CA ALA A 793 -6.42 13.75 9.08
C ALA A 793 -7.11 14.77 8.17
N ALA A 794 -8.41 14.63 7.94
CA ALA A 794 -9.18 15.56 7.14
C ALA A 794 -9.19 16.99 7.74
N GLY A 795 -9.32 17.09 9.06
CA GLY A 795 -9.25 18.35 9.81
C GLY A 795 -7.86 19.00 9.75
N THR A 796 -6.80 18.19 9.89
CA THR A 796 -5.42 18.69 9.75
C THR A 796 -5.16 19.23 8.34
N VAL A 797 -5.55 18.50 7.31
CA VAL A 797 -5.44 18.94 5.91
C VAL A 797 -6.22 20.22 5.65
N ALA A 798 -7.48 20.30 6.11
CA ALA A 798 -8.30 21.49 5.98
C ALA A 798 -7.68 22.67 6.72
N GLY A 799 -7.13 22.45 7.93
CA GLY A 799 -6.43 23.47 8.72
C GLY A 799 -5.18 23.99 8.01
N VAL A 800 -4.34 23.13 7.49
CA VAL A 800 -3.16 23.53 6.70
C VAL A 800 -3.58 24.34 5.47
N CYS A 801 -4.58 23.87 4.72
CA CYS A 801 -5.11 24.62 3.58
C CYS A 801 -5.67 26.00 3.98
N ALA A 802 -6.33 26.09 5.14
CA ALA A 802 -6.86 27.36 5.66
C ALA A 802 -5.74 28.35 6.01
N VAL A 803 -4.69 27.90 6.69
CA VAL A 803 -3.51 28.71 7.00
C VAL A 803 -2.81 29.18 5.73
N LEU A 804 -2.57 28.27 4.78
CA LEU A 804 -1.94 28.62 3.50
C LEU A 804 -2.77 29.61 2.68
N ALA A 805 -4.08 29.40 2.59
CA ALA A 805 -4.96 30.29 1.86
C ALA A 805 -5.07 31.69 2.51
N ALA A 806 -5.15 31.73 3.86
CA ALA A 806 -5.21 32.98 4.61
C ALA A 806 -3.90 33.78 4.48
N THR A 807 -2.75 33.13 4.70
CA THR A 807 -1.43 33.78 4.58
C THR A 807 -1.14 34.25 3.17
N ALA A 808 -1.40 33.43 2.14
CA ALA A 808 -1.24 33.80 0.75
C ALA A 808 -2.14 34.95 0.30
N SER A 809 -3.30 35.15 0.94
CA SER A 809 -4.24 36.23 0.65
C SER A 809 -3.93 37.50 1.44
N VAL A 810 -3.69 37.37 2.75
CA VAL A 810 -3.54 38.52 3.67
C VAL A 810 -2.18 39.19 3.53
N VAL A 811 -1.09 38.44 3.36
CA VAL A 811 0.26 39.01 3.28
C VAL A 811 0.43 39.97 2.10
N PRO A 812 0.09 39.60 0.85
CA PRO A 812 0.18 40.52 -0.28
C PRO A 812 -0.77 41.74 -0.14
N ALA A 813 -1.97 41.52 0.43
CA ALA A 813 -2.91 42.59 0.69
C ALA A 813 -2.34 43.62 1.70
N ALA A 814 -1.79 43.15 2.81
CA ALA A 814 -1.16 43.99 3.83
C ALA A 814 0.05 44.78 3.29
N LEU A 815 0.90 44.11 2.47
CA LEU A 815 2.03 44.77 1.82
C LEU A 815 1.58 45.87 0.82
N ALA A 816 0.53 45.59 0.05
CA ALA A 816 -0.05 46.57 -0.89
C ALA A 816 -0.65 47.80 -0.18
N LEU A 817 -1.29 47.60 0.97
CA LEU A 817 -1.83 48.65 1.81
C LEU A 817 -0.71 49.53 2.40
N ARG A 818 0.36 48.94 2.93
CA ARG A 818 1.52 49.64 3.49
C ARG A 818 2.25 50.51 2.43
N ARG A 819 2.47 49.99 1.24
CA ARG A 819 3.18 50.70 0.15
C ARG A 819 2.43 51.97 -0.32
N ARG A 820 1.11 52.02 -0.20
CA ARG A 820 0.30 53.17 -0.59
C ARG A 820 0.10 54.16 0.54
N GLY A 821 0.18 53.76 1.80
CA GLY A 821 0.15 54.62 2.96
C GLY A 821 1.44 55.45 3.18
N GLY A 822 2.54 55.05 2.56
CA GLY A 822 3.85 55.73 2.66
C GLY A 822 4.16 56.72 1.54
N ARG A 823 3.19 57.08 0.67
CA ARG A 823 3.33 58.22 -0.26
C ARG A 823 2.45 59.35 0.30
N PRO A 824 3.02 60.31 1.04
CA PRO A 824 2.36 61.59 1.27
C PRO A 824 2.16 62.27 -0.09
N GLY A 825 1.00 62.86 -0.32
CA GLY A 825 0.61 63.45 -1.57
C GLY A 825 1.66 64.47 -2.08
N GLY A 826 2.09 64.27 -3.33
CA GLY A 826 2.71 65.21 -4.15
C GLY A 826 1.89 65.34 -5.43
#